data_177b26627b4a77585f4876690b3c70dc
#
_entry.id   177b26627b4a77585f4876690b3c70dc
#
_cell.length_a   1.000
_cell.length_b   1.000
_cell.length_c   1.000
_cell.angle_alpha   90.00
_cell.angle_beta   90.00
_cell.angle_gamma   90.00
#
_symmetry.space_group_name_H-M   'P 1'
#
loop_
_entity.id
_entity.type
_entity.pdbx_description
1 polymer ?
#
loop_
_entity_poly.entity_id
_entity_poly.type
_entity_poly.pdbx_seq_one_letter_code
_entity_poly.pdbx_strand_id
1 'polypeptide(L)'
;ILVMCPDIETYAPLIIASFGLGDLAPGAHPAHSLRIRLADRALTQTNQLLGVAAQLLTLAGGRATASAVLNVAQAPPVRTQFGFTDDDLDAITAWVRESGVRWGLDQSNRAPYGMAEFVHNTWRFGVDRVLAGVAMSEDSQAWVGTTLPLDDVGSSRVELAGRLAEFVHRLTSVLEALTGTRPLAQWLDTLRDGVAQLARVSDQDAWQPSQLQREFARVLADARTRAQTPMRLPDVRALLDRHLAGRPTRANFRTGTLTVCTMVPMRSVPHRVVCLVGLDDGVFPRIGLVDGDDVLARDPMTGERDIRSEDRQLLLDAVMAATEKLVITYTGADEHTGQGRPPAVPLLELLDALDQTTTEPVRDRIVVRQPLQPFDIRNVTPGALGVPTPFTFDSTVLVAAEAAAGKRDPRPAFIGMRLPEQPSGDVALADLVAFFKDPVKGFFRALEFTLPADVDGVDDAMPVEIDALQSWTVGDRLLHDMLRGMDPGRALGAEWRRGTLPPGQLGWRVAKEIRDNANEVASAAGRYRHGDSEAFDVDIDLGSGRRLTGTVTGVHDDAIVSVTYSKLDGKHLLEGWIRLLALSAQHPGRHFTAASIGRPRRGTRGVVRVLGPPDNPAVEVLTDLVALYDAGRREPLPLPMKTSYAWSAAVYAGDNAVKAAGYRWKTTPNFPGEDQQPAHVKAWGDDAWQQVLLAPPRPGEAPAGEDTRLGAFAARLWLPMLTAERRAD
;
A
#
# COMPACT_ATOMS: atom_id res chain seq x y z
N ILE A 1 2.81 28.30 -30.76
CA ILE A 1 3.26 28.03 -29.37
C ILE A 1 4.35 26.98 -29.45
N LEU A 2 5.44 27.21 -28.73
CA LEU A 2 6.53 26.25 -28.52
C LEU A 2 6.70 26.05 -27.03
N VAL A 3 6.79 24.78 -26.59
CA VAL A 3 7.11 24.43 -25.20
C VAL A 3 8.49 23.78 -25.16
N MET A 4 9.38 24.33 -24.37
CA MET A 4 10.74 23.81 -24.20
C MET A 4 10.97 23.44 -22.74
N CYS A 5 11.58 22.29 -22.50
CA CYS A 5 11.82 21.75 -21.17
C CYS A 5 13.27 21.24 -21.08
N PRO A 6 14.09 21.69 -20.10
CA PRO A 6 15.44 21.16 -19.92
C PRO A 6 15.45 19.65 -19.60
N ASP A 7 14.53 19.21 -18.77
CA ASP A 7 14.34 17.80 -18.39
C ASP A 7 12.97 17.30 -18.87
N ILE A 8 12.92 16.94 -20.15
CA ILE A 8 11.67 16.50 -20.79
C ILE A 8 11.16 15.16 -20.22
N GLU A 9 12.04 14.30 -19.73
CA GLU A 9 11.63 12.97 -19.24
C GLU A 9 10.86 13.06 -17.92
N THR A 10 11.25 13.96 -17.02
CA THR A 10 10.51 14.23 -15.78
C THR A 10 9.14 14.86 -16.06
N TYR A 11 9.04 15.77 -17.00
CA TYR A 11 7.78 16.48 -17.29
C TYR A 11 6.87 15.79 -18.31
N ALA A 12 7.40 14.87 -19.13
CA ALA A 12 6.63 14.21 -20.18
C ALA A 12 5.36 13.49 -19.66
N PRO A 13 5.39 12.71 -18.57
CA PRO A 13 4.19 12.08 -18.02
C PRO A 13 3.13 13.10 -17.60
N LEU A 14 3.53 14.20 -16.95
CA LEU A 14 2.64 15.27 -16.51
C LEU A 14 1.98 15.99 -17.69
N ILE A 15 2.77 16.26 -18.73
CA ILE A 15 2.30 16.89 -19.96
C ILE A 15 1.32 15.98 -20.68
N ILE A 16 1.61 14.67 -20.80
CA ILE A 16 0.69 13.69 -21.41
C ILE A 16 -0.61 13.62 -20.62
N ALA A 17 -0.53 13.57 -19.28
CA ALA A 17 -1.71 13.52 -18.41
C ALA A 17 -2.56 14.80 -18.46
N SER A 18 -1.96 15.96 -18.77
CA SER A 18 -2.66 17.24 -18.80
C SER A 18 -3.35 17.52 -20.15
N PHE A 19 -2.96 16.84 -21.22
CA PHE A 19 -3.50 17.05 -22.56
C PHE A 19 -4.07 15.75 -23.13
N GLY A 20 -4.98 15.85 -24.10
CA GLY A 20 -5.60 14.66 -24.71
C GLY A 20 -6.78 14.07 -23.95
N LEU A 21 -7.25 14.73 -22.88
CA LEU A 21 -8.39 14.32 -22.08
C LEU A 21 -9.73 14.96 -22.52
N GLY A 22 -9.74 15.74 -23.60
CA GLY A 22 -10.88 16.59 -24.00
C GLY A 22 -12.20 15.85 -24.20
N ASP A 23 -12.15 14.57 -24.59
CA ASP A 23 -13.34 13.75 -24.80
C ASP A 23 -13.81 13.02 -23.52
N LEU A 24 -12.97 12.99 -22.47
CA LEU A 24 -13.23 12.23 -21.25
C LEU A 24 -13.90 13.07 -20.14
N ALA A 25 -13.80 14.39 -20.22
CA ALA A 25 -14.33 15.30 -19.22
C ALA A 25 -15.22 16.39 -19.88
N PRO A 26 -16.53 16.15 -20.03
CA PRO A 26 -17.45 17.16 -20.58
C PRO A 26 -17.38 18.45 -19.76
N GLY A 27 -17.16 19.60 -20.43
CA GLY A 27 -17.01 20.90 -19.78
C GLY A 27 -15.61 21.23 -19.24
N ALA A 28 -14.62 20.39 -19.47
CA ALA A 28 -13.23 20.67 -19.16
C ALA A 28 -12.64 21.77 -20.04
N HIS A 29 -11.47 22.30 -19.62
CA HIS A 29 -10.81 23.37 -20.35
C HIS A 29 -10.48 22.96 -21.81
N PRO A 30 -10.70 23.82 -22.81
CA PRO A 30 -10.46 23.49 -24.24
C PRO A 30 -9.04 23.03 -24.55
N ALA A 31 -8.05 23.41 -23.72
CA ALA A 31 -6.66 22.93 -23.85
C ALA A 31 -6.49 21.42 -23.74
N HIS A 32 -7.41 20.72 -23.05
CA HIS A 32 -7.38 19.27 -22.95
C HIS A 32 -7.57 18.57 -24.31
N SER A 33 -8.17 19.23 -25.28
CA SER A 33 -8.34 18.71 -26.65
C SER A 33 -7.12 18.96 -27.56
N LEU A 34 -6.10 19.70 -27.08
CA LEU A 34 -4.91 19.94 -27.87
C LEU A 34 -4.10 18.65 -28.07
N ARG A 35 -3.78 18.37 -29.33
CA ARG A 35 -2.86 17.29 -29.66
C ARG A 35 -1.45 17.73 -29.37
N ILE A 36 -0.75 17.00 -28.55
CA ILE A 36 0.66 17.25 -28.22
C ILE A 36 1.57 16.29 -28.97
N ARG A 37 2.80 16.73 -29.22
CA ARG A 37 3.89 15.90 -29.69
C ARG A 37 5.13 16.17 -28.86
N LEU A 38 5.58 15.12 -28.17
CA LEU A 38 6.85 15.12 -27.46
C LEU A 38 7.97 14.81 -28.46
N ALA A 39 8.92 15.71 -28.57
CA ALA A 39 10.15 15.54 -29.32
C ALA A 39 11.31 15.31 -28.36
N ASP A 40 12.41 14.76 -28.88
CA ASP A 40 13.68 14.61 -28.15
C ASP A 40 13.61 13.67 -26.91
N ARG A 41 12.77 12.67 -26.96
CA ARG A 41 12.71 11.64 -25.93
C ARG A 41 13.93 10.73 -25.97
N ALA A 42 14.36 10.27 -24.78
CA ALA A 42 15.44 9.29 -24.66
C ALA A 42 15.13 8.01 -25.46
N LEU A 43 16.17 7.36 -25.97
CA LEU A 43 16.03 6.11 -26.71
C LEU A 43 15.40 5.00 -25.86
N THR A 44 15.66 4.98 -24.56
CA THR A 44 15.06 4.05 -23.61
C THR A 44 13.54 4.18 -23.46
N GLN A 45 13.01 5.38 -23.75
CA GLN A 45 11.58 5.66 -23.70
C GLN A 45 10.87 5.39 -25.04
N THR A 46 11.61 5.43 -26.14
CA THR A 46 11.06 5.19 -27.47
C THR A 46 11.23 3.74 -27.92
N ASN A 47 12.22 3.04 -27.40
CA ASN A 47 12.50 1.62 -27.64
C ASN A 47 12.45 0.86 -26.32
N GLN A 48 11.43 0.06 -26.15
CA GLN A 48 11.18 -0.69 -24.91
C GLN A 48 12.28 -1.71 -24.58
N LEU A 49 12.94 -2.29 -25.60
CA LEU A 49 14.06 -3.22 -25.39
C LEU A 49 15.30 -2.50 -24.85
N LEU A 50 15.56 -1.26 -25.27
CA LEU A 50 16.61 -0.43 -24.68
C LEU A 50 16.25 -0.03 -23.25
N GLY A 51 14.95 0.18 -22.96
CA GLY A 51 14.45 0.37 -21.60
C GLY A 51 14.73 -0.84 -20.70
N VAL A 52 14.45 -2.05 -21.18
CA VAL A 52 14.76 -3.30 -20.45
C VAL A 52 16.28 -3.44 -20.25
N ALA A 53 17.10 -3.15 -21.27
CA ALA A 53 18.56 -3.18 -21.13
C ALA A 53 19.08 -2.25 -20.04
N ALA A 54 18.56 -1.02 -19.96
CA ALA A 54 18.90 -0.06 -18.89
C ALA A 54 18.47 -0.55 -17.50
N GLN A 55 17.27 -1.14 -17.40
CA GLN A 55 16.79 -1.74 -16.15
C GLN A 55 17.67 -2.90 -15.69
N LEU A 56 18.11 -3.79 -16.60
CA LEU A 56 19.00 -4.90 -16.30
C LEU A 56 20.37 -4.43 -15.77
N LEU A 57 20.95 -3.39 -16.38
CA LEU A 57 22.19 -2.78 -15.89
C LEU A 57 22.03 -2.17 -14.50
N THR A 58 20.87 -1.56 -14.24
CA THR A 58 20.54 -0.99 -12.93
C THR A 58 20.38 -2.07 -11.87
N LEU A 59 19.67 -3.17 -12.20
CA LEU A 59 19.51 -4.30 -11.31
C LEU A 59 20.82 -5.03 -11.02
N ALA A 60 21.67 -5.24 -12.04
CA ALA A 60 22.98 -5.89 -11.88
C ALA A 60 23.91 -5.12 -10.94
N GLY A 61 23.79 -3.78 -10.92
CA GLY A 61 24.54 -2.92 -9.98
C GLY A 61 23.85 -2.71 -8.62
N GLY A 62 22.64 -3.23 -8.45
CA GLY A 62 21.79 -3.02 -7.29
C GLY A 62 21.64 -4.26 -6.40
N ARG A 63 20.63 -4.20 -5.53
CA ARG A 63 20.30 -5.29 -4.60
C ARG A 63 19.23 -6.27 -5.12
N ALA A 64 18.73 -6.10 -6.35
CA ALA A 64 17.59 -6.85 -6.89
C ALA A 64 16.40 -6.84 -5.90
N THR A 65 15.93 -5.64 -5.56
CA THR A 65 14.80 -5.47 -4.63
C THR A 65 13.51 -6.03 -5.21
N ALA A 66 12.56 -6.35 -4.35
CA ALA A 66 11.27 -6.90 -4.75
C ALA A 66 10.55 -5.97 -5.75
N SER A 67 10.49 -4.67 -5.44
CA SER A 67 9.87 -3.66 -6.31
C SER A 67 10.60 -3.53 -7.65
N ALA A 68 11.95 -3.52 -7.64
CA ALA A 68 12.73 -3.37 -8.87
C ALA A 68 12.58 -4.56 -9.83
N VAL A 69 12.53 -5.78 -9.32
CA VAL A 69 12.31 -6.99 -10.14
C VAL A 69 10.87 -7.04 -10.65
N LEU A 70 9.87 -6.68 -9.83
CA LEU A 70 8.47 -6.56 -10.28
C LEU A 70 8.32 -5.50 -11.38
N ASN A 71 9.04 -4.38 -11.29
CA ASN A 71 9.05 -3.36 -12.36
C ASN A 71 9.58 -3.92 -13.68
N VAL A 72 10.57 -4.82 -13.65
CA VAL A 72 11.02 -5.52 -14.87
C VAL A 72 9.93 -6.47 -15.39
N ALA A 73 9.27 -7.23 -14.50
CA ALA A 73 8.18 -8.13 -14.88
C ALA A 73 7.00 -7.38 -15.53
N GLN A 74 6.74 -6.14 -15.09
CA GLN A 74 5.69 -5.27 -15.63
C GLN A 74 6.03 -4.65 -16.99
N ALA A 75 7.31 -4.64 -17.40
CA ALA A 75 7.70 -4.07 -18.69
C ALA A 75 7.00 -4.80 -19.86
N PRO A 76 6.37 -4.08 -20.82
CA PRO A 76 5.56 -4.71 -21.85
C PRO A 76 6.27 -5.81 -22.65
N PRO A 77 7.56 -5.69 -23.05
CA PRO A 77 8.27 -6.77 -23.73
C PRO A 77 8.49 -8.02 -22.86
N VAL A 78 8.66 -7.83 -21.54
CA VAL A 78 8.80 -8.93 -20.57
C VAL A 78 7.47 -9.63 -20.36
N ARG A 79 6.39 -8.85 -20.18
CA ARG A 79 5.01 -9.40 -20.16
C ARG A 79 4.72 -10.24 -21.37
N THR A 80 5.07 -9.77 -22.56
CA THR A 80 4.89 -10.51 -23.82
C THR A 80 5.68 -11.81 -23.85
N GLN A 81 6.90 -11.81 -23.32
CA GLN A 81 7.76 -13.00 -23.29
C GLN A 81 7.22 -14.09 -22.38
N PHE A 82 6.75 -13.73 -21.18
CA PHE A 82 6.26 -14.68 -20.18
C PHE A 82 4.74 -14.84 -20.15
N GLY A 83 4.01 -14.09 -20.97
CA GLY A 83 2.55 -14.14 -21.03
C GLY A 83 1.87 -13.61 -19.75
N PHE A 84 2.44 -12.62 -19.09
CA PHE A 84 1.86 -12.04 -17.88
C PHE A 84 0.71 -11.09 -18.22
N THR A 85 -0.49 -11.39 -17.72
CA THR A 85 -1.65 -10.49 -17.72
C THR A 85 -1.61 -9.55 -16.51
N ASP A 86 -2.54 -8.60 -16.42
CA ASP A 86 -2.65 -7.75 -15.23
C ASP A 86 -3.01 -8.57 -13.99
N ASP A 87 -3.97 -9.49 -14.11
CA ASP A 87 -4.36 -10.42 -13.02
C ASP A 87 -3.19 -11.33 -12.58
N ASP A 88 -2.34 -11.75 -13.53
CA ASP A 88 -1.14 -12.53 -13.22
C ASP A 88 -0.13 -11.69 -12.41
N LEU A 89 0.07 -10.42 -12.77
CA LEU A 89 0.98 -9.52 -12.06
C LEU A 89 0.47 -9.19 -10.66
N ASP A 90 -0.83 -9.04 -10.48
CA ASP A 90 -1.44 -8.86 -9.16
C ASP A 90 -1.22 -10.10 -8.29
N ALA A 91 -1.42 -11.30 -8.85
CA ALA A 91 -1.16 -12.55 -8.15
C ALA A 91 0.32 -12.74 -7.81
N ILE A 92 1.23 -12.45 -8.74
CA ILE A 92 2.67 -12.48 -8.50
C ILE A 92 3.06 -11.49 -7.39
N THR A 93 2.49 -10.28 -7.40
CA THR A 93 2.75 -9.27 -6.38
C THR A 93 2.27 -9.72 -5.00
N ALA A 94 1.10 -10.38 -4.93
CA ALA A 94 0.60 -10.99 -3.70
C ALA A 94 1.55 -12.10 -3.21
N TRP A 95 1.98 -13.02 -4.08
CA TRP A 95 2.92 -14.08 -3.72
C TRP A 95 4.28 -13.55 -3.26
N VAL A 96 4.81 -12.51 -3.90
CA VAL A 96 6.06 -11.85 -3.49
C VAL A 96 5.94 -11.27 -2.08
N ARG A 97 4.82 -10.61 -1.78
CA ARG A 97 4.52 -10.06 -0.45
C ARG A 97 4.38 -11.16 0.60
N GLU A 98 3.58 -12.20 0.32
CA GLU A 98 3.25 -13.27 1.26
C GLU A 98 4.41 -14.26 1.48
N SER A 99 5.20 -14.52 0.43
CA SER A 99 6.43 -15.30 0.59
C SER A 99 7.53 -14.53 1.34
N GLY A 100 7.35 -13.21 1.50
CA GLY A 100 8.26 -12.36 2.24
C GLY A 100 9.53 -11.98 1.48
N VAL A 101 9.54 -12.02 0.15
CA VAL A 101 10.67 -11.52 -0.66
C VAL A 101 10.89 -10.04 -0.38
N ARG A 102 12.16 -9.64 -0.21
CA ARG A 102 12.58 -8.26 0.00
C ARG A 102 13.63 -7.83 -1.03
N TRP A 103 14.80 -8.45 -1.00
CA TRP A 103 15.86 -8.16 -1.93
C TRP A 103 16.87 -9.31 -2.03
N GLY A 104 17.70 -9.28 -3.05
CA GLY A 104 18.73 -10.30 -3.32
C GLY A 104 18.19 -11.51 -4.07
N LEU A 105 18.88 -11.89 -5.12
CA LEU A 105 18.53 -13.08 -5.90
C LEU A 105 18.62 -14.34 -5.03
N ASP A 106 19.75 -14.46 -4.32
CA ASP A 106 20.05 -15.51 -3.34
C ASP A 106 21.04 -15.00 -2.27
N GLN A 107 21.61 -15.90 -1.50
CA GLN A 107 22.60 -15.59 -0.47
C GLN A 107 23.90 -15.05 -1.05
N SER A 108 24.36 -15.56 -2.21
CA SER A 108 25.61 -15.14 -2.83
C SER A 108 25.54 -13.68 -3.28
N ASN A 109 24.37 -13.25 -3.78
CA ASN A 109 24.09 -11.86 -4.14
C ASN A 109 24.14 -10.91 -2.92
N ARG A 110 23.92 -11.43 -1.72
CA ARG A 110 23.99 -10.66 -0.45
C ARG A 110 25.38 -10.62 0.19
N ALA A 111 26.33 -11.43 -0.28
CA ALA A 111 27.67 -11.52 0.29
C ALA A 111 28.40 -10.16 0.38
N PRO A 112 28.35 -9.27 -0.63
CA PRO A 112 28.99 -7.95 -0.54
C PRO A 112 28.44 -7.06 0.57
N TYR A 113 27.24 -7.37 1.08
CA TYR A 113 26.57 -6.62 2.15
C TYR A 113 26.73 -7.29 3.53
N GLY A 114 27.60 -8.30 3.66
CA GLY A 114 27.82 -9.04 4.91
C GLY A 114 26.64 -9.95 5.31
N MET A 115 25.78 -10.34 4.36
CA MET A 115 24.54 -11.09 4.62
C MET A 115 24.49 -12.44 3.87
N ALA A 116 25.63 -13.05 3.60
CA ALA A 116 25.74 -14.32 2.89
C ALA A 116 25.09 -15.51 3.62
N GLU A 117 24.88 -15.41 4.94
CA GLU A 117 24.27 -16.48 5.74
C GLU A 117 22.72 -16.43 5.76
N PHE A 118 22.12 -15.35 5.26
CA PHE A 118 20.68 -15.13 5.34
C PHE A 118 19.97 -15.50 4.03
N VAL A 119 19.36 -16.70 4.03
CA VAL A 119 18.57 -17.24 2.90
C VAL A 119 17.22 -16.57 2.78
N HIS A 120 16.57 -16.30 3.92
CA HIS A 120 15.20 -15.77 3.96
C HIS A 120 15.10 -14.43 3.23
N ASN A 121 13.93 -14.17 2.68
CA ASN A 121 13.60 -12.92 1.98
C ASN A 121 14.36 -12.69 0.66
N THR A 122 15.07 -13.70 0.11
CA THR A 122 15.62 -13.67 -1.24
C THR A 122 14.57 -14.10 -2.28
N TRP A 123 14.80 -13.78 -3.55
CA TRP A 123 13.95 -14.23 -4.66
C TRP A 123 13.91 -15.76 -4.75
N ARG A 124 15.05 -16.42 -4.62
CA ARG A 124 15.10 -17.89 -4.62
C ARG A 124 14.25 -18.47 -3.51
N PHE A 125 14.40 -17.95 -2.29
CA PHE A 125 13.59 -18.38 -1.14
C PHE A 125 12.08 -18.22 -1.40
N GLY A 126 11.65 -17.07 -1.94
CA GLY A 126 10.23 -16.83 -2.22
C GLY A 126 9.68 -17.74 -3.32
N VAL A 127 10.41 -17.91 -4.42
CA VAL A 127 10.03 -18.80 -5.52
C VAL A 127 9.96 -20.26 -5.06
N ASP A 128 10.93 -20.72 -4.25
CA ASP A 128 10.91 -22.08 -3.69
C ASP A 128 9.64 -22.31 -2.83
N ARG A 129 9.20 -21.29 -2.05
CA ARG A 129 7.95 -21.35 -1.27
C ARG A 129 6.70 -21.42 -2.16
N VAL A 130 6.65 -20.61 -3.22
CA VAL A 130 5.56 -20.63 -4.20
C VAL A 130 5.46 -21.99 -4.89
N LEU A 131 6.59 -22.53 -5.36
CA LEU A 131 6.63 -23.84 -6.02
C LEU A 131 6.26 -24.98 -5.07
N ALA A 132 6.72 -24.93 -3.82
CA ALA A 132 6.32 -25.91 -2.81
C ALA A 132 4.81 -25.85 -2.52
N GLY A 133 4.21 -24.65 -2.53
CA GLY A 133 2.78 -24.43 -2.34
C GLY A 133 1.88 -25.01 -3.44
N VAL A 134 2.43 -25.27 -4.64
CA VAL A 134 1.73 -26.02 -5.71
C VAL A 134 1.45 -27.47 -5.30
N ALA A 135 2.37 -28.08 -4.55
CA ALA A 135 2.34 -29.53 -4.24
C ALA A 135 1.97 -29.85 -2.80
N MET A 136 2.10 -28.88 -1.89
CA MET A 136 1.97 -29.09 -0.45
C MET A 136 1.20 -27.94 0.18
N SER A 137 0.29 -28.24 1.13
CA SER A 137 -0.33 -27.22 1.97
C SER A 137 0.56 -26.89 3.16
N GLU A 138 0.53 -25.65 3.61
CA GLU A 138 1.13 -25.19 4.85
C GLU A 138 0.49 -25.89 6.08
N ASP A 139 -0.79 -26.18 6.00
CA ASP A 139 -1.55 -26.93 7.03
C ASP A 139 -0.98 -28.34 7.29
N SER A 140 -0.26 -28.93 6.32
CA SER A 140 0.45 -30.19 6.53
C SER A 140 1.59 -30.08 7.52
N GLN A 141 2.04 -28.84 7.83
CA GLN A 141 3.16 -28.53 8.72
C GLN A 141 4.45 -29.26 8.33
N ALA A 142 4.54 -29.64 7.06
CA ALA A 142 5.69 -30.24 6.45
C ALA A 142 6.50 -29.20 5.68
N TRP A 143 7.80 -29.31 5.71
CA TRP A 143 8.70 -28.48 4.91
C TRP A 143 9.80 -29.30 4.26
N VAL A 144 10.34 -28.79 3.15
CA VAL A 144 11.44 -29.42 2.44
C VAL A 144 12.69 -28.57 2.66
N GLY A 145 13.67 -29.11 3.42
CA GLY A 145 14.88 -28.35 3.76
C GLY A 145 14.59 -27.08 4.56
N THR A 146 14.80 -25.92 3.95
CA THR A 146 14.50 -24.60 4.55
C THR A 146 13.18 -24.01 4.06
N THR A 147 12.45 -24.70 3.17
CA THR A 147 11.29 -24.19 2.46
C THR A 147 9.98 -24.67 3.11
N LEU A 148 9.23 -23.73 3.67
CA LEU A 148 7.83 -23.93 4.06
C LEU A 148 6.94 -23.54 2.87
N PRO A 149 5.94 -24.37 2.47
CA PRO A 149 5.04 -24.04 1.38
C PRO A 149 4.32 -22.70 1.59
N LEU A 150 3.90 -22.06 0.50
CA LEU A 150 2.98 -20.92 0.54
C LEU A 150 1.58 -21.42 0.21
N ASP A 151 0.62 -21.20 1.10
CA ASP A 151 -0.74 -21.79 0.99
C ASP A 151 -1.60 -21.20 -0.14
N ASP A 152 -1.29 -19.99 -0.61
CA ASP A 152 -2.15 -19.24 -1.54
C ASP A 152 -1.92 -19.58 -3.02
N VAL A 153 -1.27 -20.69 -3.33
CA VAL A 153 -1.05 -21.15 -4.70
C VAL A 153 -2.15 -22.12 -5.11
N GLY A 154 -3.31 -21.59 -5.52
CA GLY A 154 -4.42 -22.41 -5.98
C GLY A 154 -4.07 -23.28 -7.19
N SER A 155 -4.73 -24.43 -7.33
CA SER A 155 -4.51 -25.38 -8.43
C SER A 155 -4.68 -24.77 -9.83
N SER A 156 -5.47 -23.72 -9.97
CA SER A 156 -5.65 -22.95 -11.22
C SER A 156 -4.45 -22.08 -11.59
N ARG A 157 -3.49 -21.88 -10.68
CA ARG A 157 -2.33 -20.98 -10.86
C ARG A 157 -0.99 -21.70 -10.96
N VAL A 158 -0.99 -23.02 -11.12
CA VAL A 158 0.24 -23.84 -11.23
C VAL A 158 1.12 -23.38 -12.40
N GLU A 159 0.50 -23.10 -13.55
CA GLU A 159 1.23 -22.60 -14.73
C GLU A 159 1.86 -21.23 -14.47
N LEU A 160 1.16 -20.34 -13.77
CA LEU A 160 1.69 -19.03 -13.40
C LEU A 160 2.89 -19.15 -12.46
N ALA A 161 2.84 -20.06 -11.49
CA ALA A 161 3.98 -20.35 -10.60
C ALA A 161 5.21 -20.82 -11.40
N GLY A 162 5.00 -21.67 -12.41
CA GLY A 162 6.06 -22.09 -13.32
C GLY A 162 6.63 -20.94 -14.16
N ARG A 163 5.79 -20.07 -14.70
CA ARG A 163 6.21 -18.88 -15.47
C ARG A 163 6.98 -17.87 -14.58
N LEU A 164 6.56 -17.67 -13.34
CA LEU A 164 7.29 -16.85 -12.38
C LEU A 164 8.68 -17.45 -12.07
N ALA A 165 8.75 -18.74 -11.83
CA ALA A 165 10.01 -19.42 -11.56
C ALA A 165 10.97 -19.31 -12.76
N GLU A 166 10.47 -19.49 -13.95
CA GLU A 166 11.24 -19.35 -15.19
C GLU A 166 11.74 -17.90 -15.39
N PHE A 167 10.88 -16.91 -15.13
CA PHE A 167 11.27 -15.50 -15.19
C PHE A 167 12.41 -15.19 -14.20
N VAL A 168 12.26 -15.57 -12.92
CA VAL A 168 13.27 -15.32 -11.90
C VAL A 168 14.57 -16.08 -12.21
N HIS A 169 14.48 -17.31 -12.70
CA HIS A 169 15.63 -18.10 -13.10
C HIS A 169 16.42 -17.44 -14.24
N ARG A 170 15.74 -17.06 -15.33
CA ARG A 170 16.38 -16.36 -16.46
C ARG A 170 16.96 -15.02 -16.03
N LEU A 171 16.21 -14.23 -15.23
CA LEU A 171 16.71 -12.97 -14.70
C LEU A 171 17.98 -13.17 -13.87
N THR A 172 17.99 -14.16 -12.98
CA THR A 172 19.17 -14.50 -12.18
C THR A 172 20.37 -14.81 -13.07
N SER A 173 20.21 -15.69 -14.07
CA SER A 173 21.28 -16.06 -15.01
C SER A 173 21.81 -14.84 -15.77
N VAL A 174 20.94 -13.94 -16.20
CA VAL A 174 21.33 -12.70 -16.91
C VAL A 174 22.10 -11.76 -15.97
N LEU A 175 21.62 -11.55 -14.74
CA LEU A 175 22.28 -10.66 -13.79
C LEU A 175 23.64 -11.21 -13.33
N GLU A 176 23.79 -12.52 -13.15
CA GLU A 176 25.08 -13.18 -12.88
C GLU A 176 26.03 -13.03 -14.06
N ALA A 177 25.55 -13.14 -15.30
CA ALA A 177 26.35 -12.90 -16.49
C ALA A 177 26.79 -11.43 -16.63
N LEU A 178 26.09 -10.47 -16.04
CA LEU A 178 26.43 -9.04 -16.03
C LEU A 178 27.36 -8.67 -14.86
N THR A 179 28.30 -9.53 -14.52
CA THR A 179 29.29 -9.32 -13.43
C THR A 179 30.74 -9.43 -13.94
N GLY A 180 31.66 -8.99 -13.11
CA GLY A 180 33.10 -9.12 -13.38
C GLY A 180 33.68 -7.99 -14.23
N THR A 181 34.85 -8.28 -14.85
CA THR A 181 35.59 -7.32 -15.71
C THR A 181 35.81 -7.98 -17.05
N ARG A 182 35.36 -7.34 -18.13
CA ARG A 182 35.46 -7.89 -19.49
C ARG A 182 35.50 -6.77 -20.55
N PRO A 183 35.91 -7.05 -21.79
CA PRO A 183 35.86 -6.09 -22.88
C PRO A 183 34.45 -5.58 -23.17
N LEU A 184 34.34 -4.33 -23.64
CA LEU A 184 33.07 -3.70 -23.98
C LEU A 184 32.22 -4.54 -24.94
N ALA A 185 32.84 -5.12 -25.96
CA ALA A 185 32.12 -6.00 -26.92
C ALA A 185 31.41 -7.15 -26.22
N GLN A 186 32.07 -7.83 -25.26
CA GLN A 186 31.47 -8.92 -24.51
C GLN A 186 30.35 -8.45 -23.59
N TRP A 187 30.47 -7.25 -23.02
CA TRP A 187 29.38 -6.64 -22.24
C TRP A 187 28.12 -6.43 -23.06
N LEU A 188 28.28 -5.86 -24.28
CA LEU A 188 27.15 -5.56 -25.15
C LEU A 188 26.52 -6.84 -25.70
N ASP A 189 27.31 -7.87 -26.04
CA ASP A 189 26.80 -9.18 -26.43
C ASP A 189 26.02 -9.85 -25.29
N THR A 190 26.58 -9.85 -24.07
CA THR A 190 25.90 -10.41 -22.89
C THR A 190 24.57 -9.67 -22.61
N LEU A 191 24.57 -8.35 -22.72
CA LEU A 191 23.36 -7.56 -22.49
C LEU A 191 22.31 -7.81 -23.57
N ARG A 192 22.71 -7.88 -24.86
CA ARG A 192 21.83 -8.22 -25.97
C ARG A 192 21.17 -9.60 -25.75
N ASP A 193 21.96 -10.60 -25.42
CA ASP A 193 21.50 -11.96 -25.21
C ASP A 193 20.59 -12.05 -23.97
N GLY A 194 20.90 -11.29 -22.92
CA GLY A 194 20.04 -11.15 -21.74
C GLY A 194 18.68 -10.52 -22.05
N VAL A 195 18.67 -9.45 -22.85
CA VAL A 195 17.40 -8.86 -23.32
C VAL A 195 16.60 -9.85 -24.14
N ALA A 196 17.25 -10.61 -25.04
CA ALA A 196 16.57 -11.62 -25.88
C ALA A 196 15.97 -12.77 -25.05
N GLN A 197 16.58 -13.14 -23.92
CA GLN A 197 16.04 -14.16 -23.01
C GLN A 197 14.81 -13.69 -22.23
N LEU A 198 14.75 -12.42 -21.89
CA LEU A 198 13.75 -11.86 -20.98
C LEU A 198 12.63 -11.07 -21.67
N ALA A 199 12.81 -10.66 -22.91
CA ALA A 199 11.90 -9.73 -23.57
C ALA A 199 11.60 -10.14 -25.01
N ARG A 200 10.34 -9.95 -25.41
CA ARG A 200 9.86 -10.14 -26.78
C ARG A 200 8.93 -8.99 -27.14
N VAL A 201 9.05 -8.48 -28.33
CA VAL A 201 8.18 -7.43 -28.86
C VAL A 201 7.14 -8.01 -29.83
N SER A 202 6.05 -7.26 -30.03
CA SER A 202 5.03 -7.57 -31.03
C SER A 202 5.56 -7.37 -32.45
N ASP A 203 4.85 -7.89 -33.46
CA ASP A 203 5.20 -7.70 -34.86
C ASP A 203 5.19 -6.22 -35.25
N GLN A 204 4.34 -5.40 -34.65
CA GLN A 204 4.30 -3.95 -34.88
C GLN A 204 5.58 -3.26 -34.38
N ASP A 205 6.25 -3.83 -33.40
CA ASP A 205 7.46 -3.33 -32.76
C ASP A 205 8.72 -4.07 -33.24
N ALA A 206 8.64 -4.87 -34.28
CA ALA A 206 9.76 -5.65 -34.85
C ALA A 206 10.99 -4.83 -35.26
N TRP A 207 10.86 -3.51 -35.36
CA TRP A 207 11.94 -2.57 -35.59
C TRP A 207 12.87 -2.38 -34.36
N GLN A 208 12.38 -2.64 -33.14
CA GLN A 208 13.12 -2.37 -31.90
C GLN A 208 14.39 -3.20 -31.75
N PRO A 209 14.42 -4.52 -32.02
CA PRO A 209 15.66 -5.31 -31.99
C PRO A 209 16.73 -4.79 -32.93
N SER A 210 16.33 -4.38 -34.13
CA SER A 210 17.26 -3.82 -35.12
C SER A 210 17.85 -2.48 -34.67
N GLN A 211 17.07 -1.68 -33.98
CA GLN A 211 17.58 -0.42 -33.40
C GLN A 211 18.51 -0.69 -32.22
N LEU A 212 18.20 -1.61 -31.33
CA LEU A 212 19.08 -2.02 -30.22
C LEU A 212 20.45 -2.45 -30.75
N GLN A 213 20.46 -3.31 -31.78
CA GLN A 213 21.70 -3.76 -32.41
C GLN A 213 22.49 -2.60 -33.03
N ARG A 214 21.81 -1.66 -33.70
CA ARG A 214 22.45 -0.47 -34.29
C ARG A 214 23.07 0.44 -33.22
N GLU A 215 22.37 0.66 -32.10
CA GLU A 215 22.92 1.49 -31.02
C GLU A 215 24.13 0.83 -30.37
N PHE A 216 24.14 -0.47 -30.14
CA PHE A 216 25.29 -1.19 -29.61
C PHE A 216 26.46 -1.21 -30.61
N ALA A 217 26.18 -1.36 -31.90
CA ALA A 217 27.20 -1.28 -32.93
C ALA A 217 27.84 0.13 -33.01
N ARG A 218 27.07 1.19 -32.79
CA ARG A 218 27.59 2.58 -32.70
C ARG A 218 28.54 2.75 -31.51
N VAL A 219 28.15 2.26 -30.32
CA VAL A 219 29.01 2.30 -29.15
C VAL A 219 30.34 1.61 -29.40
N LEU A 220 30.32 0.44 -30.05
CA LEU A 220 31.53 -0.27 -30.44
C LEU A 220 32.37 0.48 -31.48
N ALA A 221 31.72 1.08 -32.49
CA ALA A 221 32.38 1.85 -33.50
C ALA A 221 33.05 3.13 -32.92
N ASP A 222 32.39 3.79 -31.98
CA ASP A 222 32.92 4.95 -31.28
C ASP A 222 34.10 4.58 -30.35
N ALA A 223 34.07 3.39 -29.74
CA ALA A 223 35.17 2.89 -28.93
C ALA A 223 36.44 2.50 -29.74
N ARG A 224 36.33 2.25 -31.05
CA ARG A 224 37.40 1.90 -31.96
C ARG A 224 38.33 0.80 -31.39
N THR A 225 39.62 1.09 -31.32
CA THR A 225 40.65 0.17 -30.79
C THR A 225 40.52 -0.09 -29.31
N ARG A 226 39.78 0.77 -28.57
CA ARG A 226 39.56 0.62 -27.12
C ARG A 226 38.41 -0.33 -26.76
N ALA A 227 37.66 -0.86 -27.75
CA ALA A 227 36.58 -1.84 -27.51
C ALA A 227 37.03 -3.11 -26.77
N GLN A 228 38.35 -3.40 -26.79
CA GLN A 228 38.98 -4.52 -26.07
C GLN A 228 39.45 -4.15 -24.65
N THR A 229 39.32 -2.89 -24.24
CA THR A 229 39.70 -2.49 -22.87
C THR A 229 38.77 -3.14 -21.87
N PRO A 230 39.29 -3.81 -20.81
CA PRO A 230 38.46 -4.39 -19.76
C PRO A 230 37.72 -3.28 -18.99
N MET A 231 36.42 -3.42 -18.87
CA MET A 231 35.52 -2.52 -18.16
C MET A 231 34.75 -3.26 -17.08
N ARG A 232 34.39 -2.56 -16.03
CA ARG A 232 33.48 -3.05 -14.96
C ARG A 232 32.07 -2.57 -15.23
N LEU A 233 31.09 -3.18 -14.58
CA LEU A 233 29.69 -2.81 -14.70
C LEU A 233 29.40 -1.31 -14.52
N PRO A 234 29.94 -0.58 -13.51
CA PRO A 234 29.72 0.85 -13.37
C PRO A 234 30.20 1.66 -14.58
N ASP A 235 31.32 1.25 -15.17
CA ASP A 235 31.92 1.94 -16.34
C ASP A 235 31.01 1.75 -17.57
N VAL A 236 30.55 0.53 -17.81
CA VAL A 236 29.61 0.20 -18.91
C VAL A 236 28.27 0.89 -18.73
N ARG A 237 27.76 0.88 -17.49
CA ARG A 237 26.51 1.57 -17.16
C ARG A 237 26.61 3.07 -17.45
N ALA A 238 27.63 3.75 -16.94
CA ALA A 238 27.81 5.18 -17.17
C ALA A 238 27.95 5.52 -18.67
N LEU A 239 28.64 4.65 -19.43
CA LEU A 239 28.78 4.83 -20.89
C LEU A 239 27.43 4.67 -21.60
N LEU A 240 26.68 3.62 -21.27
CA LEU A 240 25.39 3.34 -21.90
C LEU A 240 24.31 4.34 -21.46
N ASP A 241 24.25 4.72 -20.18
CA ASP A 241 23.31 5.73 -19.69
C ASP A 241 23.50 7.04 -20.49
N ARG A 242 24.75 7.47 -20.69
CA ARG A 242 25.06 8.66 -21.49
C ARG A 242 24.67 8.48 -22.97
N HIS A 243 24.95 7.32 -23.56
CA HIS A 243 24.63 7.05 -24.97
C HIS A 243 23.13 6.95 -25.22
N LEU A 244 22.40 6.28 -24.31
CA LEU A 244 20.97 6.02 -24.45
C LEU A 244 20.09 7.20 -24.02
N ALA A 245 20.56 8.04 -23.10
CA ALA A 245 19.86 9.26 -22.67
C ALA A 245 19.82 10.37 -23.72
N GLY A 246 20.71 10.37 -24.70
CA GLY A 246 21.02 11.60 -25.36
C GLY A 246 21.28 11.62 -26.86
N ARG A 247 20.39 11.10 -27.72
CA ARG A 247 20.30 11.66 -29.08
C ARG A 247 18.83 11.97 -29.38
N PRO A 248 18.49 13.26 -29.49
CA PRO A 248 17.14 13.66 -29.86
C PRO A 248 16.74 12.95 -31.16
N THR A 249 15.70 12.19 -31.12
CA THR A 249 15.06 11.71 -32.33
C THR A 249 14.56 12.95 -33.07
N ARG A 250 15.04 13.22 -34.28
CA ARG A 250 14.55 14.33 -35.10
C ARG A 250 13.05 14.14 -35.33
N ALA A 251 12.24 14.79 -34.49
CA ALA A 251 10.82 14.86 -34.71
C ALA A 251 10.54 15.88 -35.81
N ASN A 252 9.58 15.61 -36.69
CA ASN A 252 9.10 16.60 -37.64
C ASN A 252 8.37 17.71 -36.86
N PHE A 253 8.91 18.92 -36.90
CA PHE A 253 8.27 20.11 -36.38
C PHE A 253 7.21 20.64 -37.35
N ARG A 254 6.27 21.46 -36.90
CA ARG A 254 5.17 22.04 -37.68
C ARG A 254 4.15 21.03 -38.20
N THR A 255 3.71 20.13 -37.33
CA THR A 255 2.71 19.09 -37.65
C THR A 255 1.26 19.51 -37.36
N GLY A 256 1.02 20.78 -36.99
CA GLY A 256 -0.31 21.23 -36.53
C GLY A 256 -0.65 20.85 -35.07
N THR A 257 0.31 20.31 -34.36
CA THR A 257 0.19 19.93 -32.95
C THR A 257 1.04 20.84 -32.06
N LEU A 258 0.73 20.90 -30.77
CA LEU A 258 1.59 21.57 -29.79
C LEU A 258 2.90 20.76 -29.65
N THR A 259 4.03 21.39 -29.97
CA THR A 259 5.33 20.72 -29.85
C THR A 259 5.95 21.01 -28.49
N VAL A 260 6.37 19.94 -27.84
CA VAL A 260 7.16 19.97 -26.60
C VAL A 260 8.50 19.32 -26.88
N CYS A 261 9.60 20.02 -26.62
CA CYS A 261 10.95 19.56 -26.92
C CYS A 261 11.97 20.02 -25.87
N THR A 262 13.19 19.51 -25.95
CA THR A 262 14.32 20.10 -25.22
C THR A 262 14.69 21.49 -25.76
N MET A 263 15.53 22.24 -25.06
CA MET A 263 15.86 23.60 -25.44
C MET A 263 16.73 23.68 -26.71
N VAL A 264 17.49 22.63 -27.02
CA VAL A 264 18.53 22.67 -28.08
C VAL A 264 17.98 22.73 -29.51
N PRO A 265 16.96 21.91 -29.93
CA PRO A 265 16.60 21.82 -31.35
C PRO A 265 15.91 23.04 -31.91
N MET A 266 15.15 23.78 -31.11
CA MET A 266 14.28 24.88 -31.53
C MET A 266 14.78 26.26 -31.06
N ARG A 267 16.00 26.33 -30.54
CA ARG A 267 16.62 27.60 -30.18
C ARG A 267 16.65 28.54 -31.42
N SER A 268 16.48 29.77 -31.19
CA SER A 268 16.52 30.83 -32.24
C SER A 268 15.42 30.70 -33.32
N VAL A 269 14.42 29.83 -33.17
CA VAL A 269 13.30 29.80 -34.10
C VAL A 269 12.16 30.65 -33.55
N PRO A 270 11.79 31.78 -34.25
CA PRO A 270 10.75 32.68 -33.73
C PRO A 270 9.40 32.02 -33.59
N HIS A 271 8.79 32.21 -32.42
CA HIS A 271 7.42 31.78 -32.10
C HIS A 271 6.67 32.90 -31.37
N ARG A 272 5.36 33.05 -31.63
CA ARG A 272 4.56 34.05 -30.93
C ARG A 272 4.56 33.86 -29.42
N VAL A 273 4.49 32.60 -28.98
CA VAL A 273 4.53 32.23 -27.56
C VAL A 273 5.58 31.16 -27.35
N VAL A 274 6.48 31.38 -26.41
CA VAL A 274 7.48 30.41 -25.96
C VAL A 274 7.23 30.13 -24.49
N CYS A 275 7.09 28.83 -24.14
CA CYS A 275 6.95 28.35 -22.77
C CYS A 275 8.20 27.58 -22.39
N LEU A 276 8.87 27.97 -21.30
CA LEU A 276 10.00 27.27 -20.71
C LEU A 276 9.49 26.58 -19.42
N VAL A 277 9.54 25.25 -19.38
CA VAL A 277 8.96 24.47 -18.29
C VAL A 277 10.06 23.79 -17.51
N GLY A 278 10.08 24.00 -16.19
CA GLY A 278 11.02 23.32 -15.29
C GLY A 278 12.42 23.95 -15.30
N LEU A 279 12.51 25.28 -15.21
CA LEU A 279 13.80 25.97 -14.99
C LEU A 279 14.18 25.90 -13.51
N ASP A 280 14.40 24.68 -13.02
CA ASP A 280 14.66 24.37 -11.64
C ASP A 280 16.14 24.45 -11.30
N ASP A 281 16.46 24.86 -10.07
CA ASP A 281 17.83 24.80 -9.55
C ASP A 281 18.32 23.36 -9.50
N GLY A 282 19.59 23.13 -9.90
CA GLY A 282 20.17 21.78 -10.00
C GLY A 282 19.81 21.01 -11.28
N VAL A 283 18.80 21.45 -12.05
CA VAL A 283 18.40 20.88 -13.35
C VAL A 283 18.95 21.75 -14.49
N PHE A 284 18.81 23.05 -14.33
CA PHE A 284 19.32 24.03 -15.31
C PHE A 284 20.12 25.15 -14.61
N PRO A 285 21.32 25.52 -15.10
CA PRO A 285 22.05 24.90 -16.22
C PRO A 285 22.49 23.48 -15.87
N ARG A 286 22.69 22.66 -16.90
CA ARG A 286 23.17 21.29 -16.73
C ARG A 286 24.51 21.30 -16.00
N ILE A 287 24.67 20.41 -15.05
CA ILE A 287 25.92 20.22 -14.33
C ILE A 287 26.84 19.40 -15.24
N GLY A 288 27.91 20.02 -15.74
CA GLY A 288 29.01 19.28 -16.36
C GLY A 288 29.67 18.39 -15.31
N LEU A 289 29.58 17.08 -15.46
CA LEU A 289 30.42 16.17 -14.70
C LEU A 289 31.85 16.41 -15.19
N VAL A 290 32.66 17.06 -14.38
CA VAL A 290 34.13 17.10 -14.59
C VAL A 290 34.62 15.72 -14.22
N ASP A 291 34.88 14.89 -15.22
CA ASP A 291 35.52 13.60 -15.03
C ASP A 291 36.94 13.82 -14.53
N GLY A 292 37.45 13.02 -13.61
CA GLY A 292 38.82 13.16 -13.11
C GLY A 292 39.87 13.03 -14.21
N ASP A 293 39.50 12.45 -15.35
CA ASP A 293 40.33 12.31 -16.56
C ASP A 293 40.26 13.51 -17.52
N ASP A 294 39.43 14.53 -17.25
CA ASP A 294 39.33 15.73 -18.02
C ASP A 294 40.50 16.68 -17.69
N VAL A 295 41.57 16.49 -18.42
CA VAL A 295 42.80 17.28 -18.23
C VAL A 295 42.59 18.76 -18.61
N LEU A 296 41.67 19.03 -19.57
CA LEU A 296 41.36 20.41 -20.00
C LEU A 296 40.60 21.17 -18.90
N ALA A 297 39.78 20.48 -18.12
CA ALA A 297 39.08 21.12 -17.01
C ALA A 297 40.00 21.62 -15.88
N ARG A 298 41.26 21.15 -15.83
CA ARG A 298 42.25 21.59 -14.82
C ARG A 298 42.85 22.96 -15.11
N ASP A 299 42.97 23.31 -16.39
CA ASP A 299 43.50 24.59 -16.84
C ASP A 299 42.75 25.03 -18.11
N PRO A 300 41.50 25.53 -17.96
CA PRO A 300 40.64 25.86 -19.08
C PRO A 300 41.15 27.08 -19.83
N MET A 301 41.30 26.97 -21.15
CA MET A 301 41.70 28.07 -22.02
C MET A 301 40.49 28.77 -22.62
N THR A 302 40.69 30.04 -23.01
CA THR A 302 39.66 30.82 -23.71
C THR A 302 39.24 30.10 -24.99
N GLY A 303 37.96 29.86 -25.16
CA GLY A 303 37.37 29.14 -26.30
C GLY A 303 37.08 27.66 -26.07
N GLU A 304 37.46 27.12 -24.93
CA GLU A 304 37.00 25.79 -24.53
C GLU A 304 35.52 25.76 -24.17
N ARG A 305 34.94 24.57 -24.30
CA ARG A 305 33.52 24.36 -24.08
C ARG A 305 33.17 24.42 -22.60
N ASP A 306 32.33 25.37 -22.20
CA ASP A 306 31.71 25.41 -20.88
C ASP A 306 30.18 25.19 -21.00
N ILE A 307 29.71 24.07 -20.48
CA ILE A 307 28.28 23.67 -20.55
C ILE A 307 27.38 24.73 -19.91
N ARG A 308 27.82 25.36 -18.82
CA ARG A 308 27.03 26.38 -18.13
C ARG A 308 26.85 27.63 -18.98
N SER A 309 27.92 28.06 -19.67
CA SER A 309 27.85 29.17 -20.60
C SER A 309 27.01 28.85 -21.83
N GLU A 310 27.09 27.61 -22.34
CA GLU A 310 26.23 27.15 -23.43
C GLU A 310 24.76 27.19 -23.04
N ASP A 311 24.41 26.73 -21.84
CA ASP A 311 23.03 26.72 -21.35
C ASP A 311 22.50 28.14 -21.09
N ARG A 312 23.34 29.08 -20.63
CA ARG A 312 22.97 30.49 -20.57
C ARG A 312 22.66 31.05 -21.95
N GLN A 313 23.48 30.70 -22.96
CA GLN A 313 23.22 31.07 -24.34
C GLN A 313 21.92 30.45 -24.86
N LEU A 314 21.64 29.18 -24.53
CA LEU A 314 20.36 28.53 -24.87
C LEU A 314 19.15 29.25 -24.26
N LEU A 315 19.27 29.71 -23.02
CA LEU A 315 18.21 30.50 -22.38
C LEU A 315 18.02 31.85 -23.12
N LEU A 316 19.10 32.55 -23.43
CA LEU A 316 19.05 33.81 -24.17
C LEU A 316 18.39 33.61 -25.55
N ASP A 317 18.80 32.57 -26.28
CA ASP A 317 18.23 32.24 -27.59
C ASP A 317 16.73 31.95 -27.49
N ALA A 318 16.29 31.21 -26.43
CA ALA A 318 14.90 30.92 -26.19
C ALA A 318 14.06 32.16 -25.81
N VAL A 319 14.62 33.04 -24.99
CA VAL A 319 14.02 34.35 -24.64
C VAL A 319 13.81 35.19 -25.88
N MET A 320 14.84 35.30 -26.71
CA MET A 320 14.83 36.12 -27.97
C MET A 320 13.93 35.50 -29.05
N ALA A 321 13.65 34.20 -28.99
CA ALA A 321 12.73 33.53 -29.92
C ALA A 321 11.25 33.87 -29.66
N ALA A 322 10.89 34.38 -28.49
CA ALA A 322 9.52 34.75 -28.15
C ALA A 322 9.19 36.13 -28.75
N THR A 323 8.23 36.22 -29.69
CA THR A 323 7.86 37.47 -30.36
C THR A 323 6.71 38.21 -29.68
N GLU A 324 5.86 37.54 -28.90
CA GLU A 324 4.72 38.15 -28.21
C GLU A 324 4.70 37.85 -26.70
N LYS A 325 4.89 36.57 -26.31
CA LYS A 325 4.82 36.15 -24.91
C LYS A 325 5.89 35.12 -24.59
N LEU A 326 6.52 35.33 -23.44
CA LEU A 326 7.41 34.36 -22.79
C LEU A 326 6.76 33.92 -21.48
N VAL A 327 6.60 32.62 -21.31
CA VAL A 327 6.08 32.00 -20.07
C VAL A 327 7.15 31.08 -19.51
N ILE A 328 7.55 31.28 -18.26
CA ILE A 328 8.57 30.46 -17.61
C ILE A 328 7.96 29.87 -16.36
N THR A 329 8.15 28.57 -16.15
CA THR A 329 7.74 27.89 -14.91
C THR A 329 8.93 27.21 -14.25
N TYR A 330 8.90 27.18 -12.92
CA TYR A 330 9.86 26.46 -12.11
C TYR A 330 9.17 25.95 -10.83
N THR A 331 9.75 24.94 -10.18
CA THR A 331 9.27 24.37 -8.94
C THR A 331 9.64 25.29 -7.76
N GLY A 332 8.71 26.17 -7.37
CA GLY A 332 8.94 27.19 -6.35
C GLY A 332 8.90 26.71 -4.91
N ALA A 333 8.44 25.47 -4.65
CA ALA A 333 8.39 24.90 -3.32
C ALA A 333 8.44 23.37 -3.37
N ASP A 334 8.86 22.77 -2.25
CA ASP A 334 8.78 21.33 -2.04
C ASP A 334 7.32 20.89 -1.83
N GLU A 335 6.90 19.84 -2.50
CA GLU A 335 5.52 19.36 -2.51
C GLU A 335 5.04 18.78 -1.17
N HIS A 336 5.96 18.28 -0.35
CA HIS A 336 5.62 17.67 0.96
C HIS A 336 5.78 18.64 2.12
N THR A 337 6.89 19.40 2.12
CA THR A 337 7.22 20.30 3.23
C THR A 337 6.73 21.74 3.03
N GLY A 338 6.41 22.12 1.78
CA GLY A 338 6.08 23.50 1.42
C GLY A 338 7.27 24.47 1.49
N GLN A 339 8.50 23.98 1.74
CA GLN A 339 9.69 24.81 1.81
C GLN A 339 9.99 25.41 0.44
N GLY A 340 10.26 26.74 0.40
CA GLY A 340 10.59 27.45 -0.84
C GLY A 340 11.85 26.91 -1.51
N ARG A 341 11.79 26.72 -2.82
CA ARG A 341 12.92 26.35 -3.68
C ARG A 341 13.26 27.52 -4.60
N PRO A 342 14.54 27.88 -4.78
CA PRO A 342 14.92 28.93 -5.71
C PRO A 342 14.77 28.45 -7.17
N PRO A 343 14.55 29.38 -8.13
CA PRO A 343 14.63 29.04 -9.54
C PRO A 343 16.10 28.84 -9.96
N ALA A 344 16.29 28.34 -11.17
CA ALA A 344 17.61 28.23 -11.80
C ALA A 344 18.37 29.58 -11.78
N VAL A 345 19.67 29.51 -11.50
CA VAL A 345 20.53 30.74 -11.42
C VAL A 345 20.43 31.64 -12.65
N PRO A 346 20.44 31.15 -13.93
CA PRO A 346 20.27 32.01 -15.08
C PRO A 346 18.91 32.71 -15.15
N LEU A 347 17.86 32.10 -14.55
CA LEU A 347 16.56 32.77 -14.45
C LEU A 347 16.58 33.90 -13.41
N LEU A 348 17.31 33.74 -12.29
CA LEU A 348 17.52 34.82 -11.33
C LEU A 348 18.31 35.98 -11.98
N GLU A 349 19.37 35.68 -12.75
CA GLU A 349 20.14 36.67 -13.48
C GLU A 349 19.27 37.45 -14.50
N LEU A 350 18.36 36.76 -15.18
CA LEU A 350 17.39 37.39 -16.07
C LEU A 350 16.45 38.35 -15.30
N LEU A 351 15.94 37.92 -14.15
CA LEU A 351 15.06 38.76 -13.31
C LEU A 351 15.82 39.99 -12.78
N ASP A 352 17.09 39.82 -12.36
CA ASP A 352 17.93 40.92 -11.93
C ASP A 352 18.19 41.92 -13.06
N ALA A 353 18.46 41.43 -14.27
CA ALA A 353 18.64 42.27 -15.45
C ALA A 353 17.36 43.06 -15.79
N LEU A 354 16.18 42.43 -15.69
CA LEU A 354 14.90 43.10 -15.90
C LEU A 354 14.66 44.18 -14.84
N ASP A 355 14.94 43.93 -13.58
CA ASP A 355 14.83 44.93 -12.50
C ASP A 355 15.78 46.14 -12.74
N GLN A 356 16.97 45.92 -13.31
CA GLN A 356 17.91 46.99 -13.64
C GLN A 356 17.54 47.79 -14.89
N THR A 357 16.72 47.25 -15.79
CA THR A 357 16.29 47.93 -17.02
C THR A 357 15.03 48.76 -16.86
N THR A 358 14.41 48.73 -15.69
CA THR A 358 13.15 49.41 -15.37
C THR A 358 13.35 50.44 -14.26
N THR A 359 12.48 51.45 -14.19
CA THR A 359 12.52 52.49 -13.13
C THR A 359 12.15 51.97 -11.76
N GLU A 360 11.33 50.90 -11.70
CA GLU A 360 10.91 50.19 -10.49
C GLU A 360 11.14 48.70 -10.69
N PRO A 361 11.55 47.95 -9.66
CA PRO A 361 11.69 46.51 -9.77
C PRO A 361 10.39 45.83 -10.26
N VAL A 362 10.54 44.96 -11.24
CA VAL A 362 9.39 44.30 -11.88
C VAL A 362 9.16 42.87 -11.38
N ARG A 363 10.12 42.29 -10.66
CA ARG A 363 10.11 40.90 -10.22
C ARG A 363 8.81 40.53 -9.53
N ASP A 364 8.38 41.31 -8.53
CA ASP A 364 7.16 41.04 -7.76
C ASP A 364 5.85 41.14 -8.57
N ARG A 365 5.93 41.76 -9.76
CA ARG A 365 4.80 41.93 -10.68
C ARG A 365 4.71 40.81 -11.71
N ILE A 366 5.85 40.23 -12.10
CA ILE A 366 5.92 39.22 -13.16
C ILE A 366 6.03 37.78 -12.58
N VAL A 367 6.56 37.60 -11.36
CA VAL A 367 6.65 36.29 -10.70
C VAL A 367 5.36 36.02 -9.96
N VAL A 368 4.58 35.09 -10.47
CA VAL A 368 3.31 34.67 -9.87
C VAL A 368 3.53 33.37 -9.10
N ARG A 369 3.42 33.43 -7.79
CA ARG A 369 3.52 32.23 -6.94
C ARG A 369 2.20 31.47 -6.94
N GLN A 370 2.20 30.31 -7.58
CA GLN A 370 1.04 29.43 -7.64
C GLN A 370 0.82 28.72 -6.30
N PRO A 371 -0.43 28.51 -5.89
CA PRO A 371 -0.76 27.61 -4.78
C PRO A 371 -0.33 26.18 -5.09
N LEU A 372 -0.04 25.40 -4.05
CA LEU A 372 0.33 24.00 -4.19
C LEU A 372 -0.79 23.15 -4.84
N GLN A 373 -2.03 23.41 -4.46
CA GLN A 373 -3.17 22.65 -4.95
C GLN A 373 -3.84 23.33 -6.15
N PRO A 374 -4.11 22.59 -7.24
CA PRO A 374 -4.77 23.16 -8.43
C PRO A 374 -6.17 23.73 -8.13
N PHE A 375 -6.88 23.14 -7.14
CA PHE A 375 -8.20 23.57 -6.68
C PHE A 375 -8.18 24.63 -5.55
N ASP A 376 -7.06 25.32 -5.34
CA ASP A 376 -7.03 26.47 -4.44
C ASP A 376 -7.86 27.62 -5.03
N ILE A 377 -8.71 28.25 -4.22
CA ILE A 377 -9.63 29.30 -4.66
C ILE A 377 -8.91 30.50 -5.33
N ARG A 378 -7.67 30.74 -4.99
CA ARG A 378 -6.85 31.79 -5.61
C ARG A 378 -6.63 31.57 -7.11
N ASN A 379 -6.61 30.32 -7.58
CA ASN A 379 -6.42 30.01 -9.00
C ASN A 379 -7.63 30.42 -9.86
N VAL A 380 -8.82 30.48 -9.27
CA VAL A 380 -10.09 30.82 -9.97
C VAL A 380 -10.59 32.23 -9.66
N THR A 381 -9.97 32.93 -8.69
CA THR A 381 -10.37 34.28 -8.28
C THR A 381 -9.56 35.35 -9.02
N PRO A 382 -10.21 36.24 -9.79
CA PRO A 382 -9.51 37.36 -10.44
C PRO A 382 -8.76 38.22 -9.43
N GLY A 383 -7.51 38.59 -9.74
CA GLY A 383 -6.68 39.44 -8.89
C GLY A 383 -5.99 38.74 -7.73
N ALA A 384 -6.41 37.53 -7.32
CA ALA A 384 -5.89 36.87 -6.14
C ALA A 384 -4.40 36.45 -6.26
N LEU A 385 -3.92 36.19 -7.47
CA LEU A 385 -2.53 35.88 -7.77
C LEU A 385 -1.77 37.07 -8.37
N GLY A 386 -2.25 38.30 -8.17
CA GLY A 386 -1.62 39.51 -8.72
C GLY A 386 -1.86 39.72 -10.22
N VAL A 387 -2.66 38.89 -10.88
CA VAL A 387 -3.06 39.02 -12.28
C VAL A 387 -4.56 39.34 -12.38
N PRO A 388 -4.99 40.19 -13.33
CA PRO A 388 -6.38 40.67 -13.36
C PRO A 388 -7.41 39.60 -13.74
N THR A 389 -6.99 38.50 -14.35
CA THR A 389 -7.85 37.39 -14.77
C THR A 389 -7.62 36.17 -13.87
N PRO A 390 -8.58 35.23 -13.79
CA PRO A 390 -8.32 33.94 -13.17
C PRO A 390 -7.14 33.24 -13.85
N PHE A 391 -6.40 32.45 -13.09
CA PHE A 391 -5.29 31.65 -13.65
C PHE A 391 -5.81 30.47 -14.48
N THR A 392 -6.89 29.83 -14.02
CA THR A 392 -7.54 28.74 -14.74
C THR A 392 -9.01 29.05 -15.03
N PHE A 393 -9.49 28.52 -16.18
CA PHE A 393 -10.89 28.58 -16.61
C PHE A 393 -11.51 27.16 -16.60
N ASP A 394 -10.88 26.19 -15.97
CA ASP A 394 -11.40 24.84 -15.86
C ASP A 394 -12.58 24.81 -14.89
N SER A 395 -13.77 24.44 -15.38
CA SER A 395 -15.00 24.37 -14.60
C SER A 395 -14.94 23.31 -13.49
N THR A 396 -14.20 22.21 -13.70
CA THR A 396 -14.02 21.17 -12.68
C THR A 396 -13.18 21.70 -11.53
N VAL A 397 -12.11 22.44 -11.85
CA VAL A 397 -11.27 23.09 -10.84
C VAL A 397 -12.05 24.17 -10.09
N LEU A 398 -12.93 24.93 -10.75
CA LEU A 398 -13.79 25.92 -10.10
C LEU A 398 -14.70 25.26 -9.06
N VAL A 399 -15.42 24.21 -9.42
CA VAL A 399 -16.32 23.49 -8.50
C VAL A 399 -15.53 22.93 -7.31
N ALA A 400 -14.37 22.35 -7.56
CA ALA A 400 -13.51 21.83 -6.50
C ALA A 400 -12.96 22.93 -5.58
N ALA A 401 -12.58 24.11 -6.16
CA ALA A 401 -12.09 25.26 -5.40
C ALA A 401 -13.19 25.89 -4.53
N GLU A 402 -14.40 26.05 -5.05
CA GLU A 402 -15.57 26.53 -4.29
C GLU A 402 -15.90 25.58 -3.13
N ALA A 403 -15.89 24.27 -3.39
CA ALA A 403 -16.12 23.26 -2.36
C ALA A 403 -15.02 23.28 -1.27
N ALA A 404 -13.75 23.43 -1.68
CA ALA A 404 -12.61 23.48 -0.75
C ALA A 404 -12.56 24.78 0.08
N ALA A 405 -12.97 25.91 -0.49
CA ALA A 405 -13.03 27.21 0.19
C ALA A 405 -14.29 27.37 1.07
N GLY A 406 -15.30 26.56 0.83
CA GLY A 406 -16.54 26.55 1.61
C GLY A 406 -16.31 26.08 3.05
N LYS A 407 -17.34 26.34 3.88
CA LYS A 407 -17.36 25.76 5.22
C LYS A 407 -17.35 24.24 5.10
N ARG A 408 -16.37 23.60 5.76
CA ARG A 408 -16.33 22.14 5.79
C ARG A 408 -17.53 21.62 6.55
N ASP A 409 -18.45 21.02 5.83
CA ASP A 409 -19.52 20.29 6.46
C ASP A 409 -18.99 19.02 7.12
N PRO A 410 -19.48 18.68 8.32
CA PRO A 410 -19.18 17.41 8.92
C PRO A 410 -19.56 16.26 7.97
N ARG A 411 -18.75 15.22 7.93
CA ARG A 411 -19.11 14.02 7.16
C ARG A 411 -20.45 13.49 7.65
N PRO A 412 -21.46 13.35 6.78
CA PRO A 412 -22.75 12.81 7.20
C PRO A 412 -22.61 11.32 7.52
N ALA A 413 -23.54 10.82 8.31
CA ALA A 413 -23.71 9.38 8.48
C ALA A 413 -23.98 8.70 7.13
N PHE A 414 -23.53 7.45 6.97
CA PHE A 414 -23.69 6.69 5.71
C PHE A 414 -25.15 6.58 5.29
N ILE A 415 -26.03 6.37 6.25
CA ILE A 415 -27.48 6.39 6.04
C ILE A 415 -28.14 7.36 7.01
N GLY A 416 -29.10 8.17 6.53
CA GLY A 416 -29.85 9.12 7.34
C GLY A 416 -31.10 8.54 8.00
N MET A 417 -31.49 7.29 7.63
CA MET A 417 -32.68 6.63 8.12
C MET A 417 -32.50 5.15 8.32
N ARG A 418 -33.33 4.55 9.15
CA ARG A 418 -33.35 3.10 9.31
C ARG A 418 -33.89 2.43 8.05
N LEU A 419 -33.20 1.37 7.59
CA LEU A 419 -33.63 0.58 6.43
C LEU A 419 -34.96 -0.13 6.71
N PRO A 420 -35.72 -0.46 5.67
CA PRO A 420 -36.94 -1.25 5.81
C PRO A 420 -36.69 -2.59 6.50
N GLU A 421 -37.72 -3.15 7.08
CA GLU A 421 -37.67 -4.48 7.68
C GLU A 421 -37.42 -5.53 6.60
N GLN A 422 -36.40 -6.35 6.83
CA GLN A 422 -36.12 -7.48 5.95
C GLN A 422 -36.94 -8.70 6.42
N PRO A 423 -37.30 -9.63 5.53
CA PRO A 423 -37.96 -10.86 5.92
C PRO A 423 -37.14 -11.57 7.03
N SER A 424 -37.77 -11.84 8.15
CA SER A 424 -37.16 -12.55 9.27
C SER A 424 -37.22 -14.06 8.97
N GLY A 425 -36.11 -14.59 8.45
CA GLY A 425 -35.88 -16.03 8.34
C GLY A 425 -35.16 -16.60 9.57
N ASP A 426 -34.88 -17.88 9.53
CA ASP A 426 -34.04 -18.53 10.52
C ASP A 426 -32.67 -17.88 10.59
N VAL A 427 -32.03 -17.94 11.76
CA VAL A 427 -30.72 -17.33 12.01
C VAL A 427 -29.68 -18.43 12.21
N ALA A 428 -28.58 -18.35 11.46
CA ALA A 428 -27.45 -19.22 11.74
C ALA A 428 -26.67 -18.73 12.98
N LEU A 429 -26.34 -19.62 13.89
CA LEU A 429 -25.53 -19.31 15.08
C LEU A 429 -24.21 -18.68 14.71
N ALA A 430 -23.58 -19.14 13.61
CA ALA A 430 -22.35 -18.60 13.10
C ALA A 430 -22.48 -17.13 12.67
N ASP A 431 -23.61 -16.76 12.02
CA ASP A 431 -23.88 -15.39 11.59
C ASP A 431 -24.12 -14.45 12.78
N LEU A 432 -24.82 -14.95 13.81
CA LEU A 432 -25.04 -14.22 15.05
C LEU A 432 -23.71 -13.93 15.76
N VAL A 433 -22.86 -14.93 15.90
CA VAL A 433 -21.51 -14.77 16.47
C VAL A 433 -20.66 -13.82 15.64
N ALA A 434 -20.66 -13.99 14.32
CA ALA A 434 -19.88 -13.13 13.40
C ALA A 434 -20.34 -11.66 13.42
N PHE A 435 -21.65 -11.43 13.59
CA PHE A 435 -22.20 -10.08 13.71
C PHE A 435 -21.69 -9.40 14.99
N PHE A 436 -21.77 -10.07 16.13
CA PHE A 436 -21.35 -9.49 17.41
C PHE A 436 -19.82 -9.40 17.61
N LYS A 437 -19.01 -9.93 16.71
CA LYS A 437 -17.57 -9.61 16.69
C LYS A 437 -17.30 -8.14 16.35
N ASP A 438 -18.13 -7.54 15.49
CA ASP A 438 -18.12 -6.11 15.13
C ASP A 438 -19.48 -5.75 14.48
N PRO A 439 -20.47 -5.28 15.25
CA PRO A 439 -21.83 -5.01 14.75
C PRO A 439 -21.87 -3.94 13.64
N VAL A 440 -20.94 -2.98 13.66
CA VAL A 440 -20.89 -1.92 12.62
C VAL A 440 -20.39 -2.49 11.30
N LYS A 441 -19.35 -3.35 11.34
CA LYS A 441 -18.95 -4.11 10.13
C LYS A 441 -20.02 -5.12 9.73
N GLY A 442 -20.74 -5.68 10.68
CA GLY A 442 -21.90 -6.55 10.46
C GLY A 442 -22.98 -5.88 9.62
N PHE A 443 -23.26 -4.61 9.88
CA PHE A 443 -24.17 -3.80 9.06
C PHE A 443 -23.69 -3.66 7.61
N PHE A 444 -22.41 -3.28 7.40
CA PHE A 444 -21.86 -3.17 6.05
C PHE A 444 -21.83 -4.51 5.30
N ARG A 445 -21.55 -5.59 6.00
CA ARG A 445 -21.59 -6.95 5.44
C ARG A 445 -23.00 -7.33 4.98
N ALA A 446 -24.03 -6.97 5.76
CA ALA A 446 -25.43 -7.22 5.40
C ALA A 446 -25.86 -6.43 4.15
N LEU A 447 -25.15 -5.35 3.81
CA LEU A 447 -25.34 -4.57 2.59
C LEU A 447 -24.42 -5.00 1.45
N GLU A 448 -23.61 -6.05 1.64
CA GLU A 448 -22.55 -6.46 0.69
C GLU A 448 -21.58 -5.32 0.34
N PHE A 449 -21.44 -4.36 1.27
CA PHE A 449 -20.58 -3.20 1.10
C PHE A 449 -19.20 -3.47 1.70
N THR A 450 -18.17 -3.49 0.82
CA THR A 450 -16.79 -3.62 1.24
C THR A 450 -16.22 -2.23 1.56
N LEU A 451 -15.70 -2.08 2.77
CA LEU A 451 -14.97 -0.88 3.15
C LEU A 451 -13.65 -0.82 2.39
N PRO A 452 -13.27 0.37 1.84
CA PRO A 452 -11.94 0.53 1.25
C PRO A 452 -10.86 0.15 2.26
N ALA A 453 -9.93 -0.68 1.83
CA ALA A 453 -8.71 -0.99 2.57
C ALA A 453 -7.51 -0.50 1.75
N ASP A 454 -6.53 0.05 2.42
CA ASP A 454 -5.25 0.33 1.76
C ASP A 454 -4.61 -1.01 1.38
N VAL A 455 -4.24 -1.13 0.11
CA VAL A 455 -3.47 -2.28 -0.36
C VAL A 455 -2.01 -2.00 -0.01
N ASP A 456 -1.48 -2.76 0.92
CA ASP A 456 -0.06 -2.66 1.26
C ASP A 456 0.80 -2.97 0.02
N GLY A 457 1.71 -2.07 -0.29
CA GLY A 457 2.71 -2.27 -1.32
C GLY A 457 3.69 -3.39 -0.94
N VAL A 458 4.60 -3.69 -1.85
CA VAL A 458 5.71 -4.61 -1.59
C VAL A 458 6.83 -3.83 -0.90
N ASP A 459 7.28 -4.34 0.24
CA ASP A 459 8.42 -3.77 0.96
C ASP A 459 9.76 -4.29 0.43
N ASP A 460 10.71 -3.38 0.22
CA ASP A 460 12.09 -3.72 -0.16
C ASP A 460 13.02 -3.88 1.05
N ALA A 461 12.67 -3.30 2.19
CA ALA A 461 13.45 -3.36 3.41
C ALA A 461 13.25 -4.69 4.14
N MET A 462 14.34 -5.28 4.65
CA MET A 462 14.22 -6.42 5.55
C MET A 462 13.61 -5.98 6.88
N PRO A 463 12.72 -6.80 7.48
CA PRO A 463 12.16 -6.48 8.78
C PRO A 463 13.28 -6.42 9.83
N VAL A 464 13.38 -5.30 10.53
CA VAL A 464 14.29 -5.12 11.68
C VAL A 464 13.52 -5.34 12.99
N GLU A 465 12.27 -4.93 13.01
CA GLU A 465 11.32 -5.10 14.11
C GLU A 465 10.00 -5.62 13.53
N ILE A 466 9.23 -6.31 14.35
CA ILE A 466 7.86 -6.70 14.02
C ILE A 466 6.89 -5.85 14.84
N ASP A 467 5.83 -5.37 14.21
CA ASP A 467 4.79 -4.60 14.88
C ASP A 467 3.87 -5.49 15.74
N ALA A 468 2.93 -4.86 16.43
CA ALA A 468 2.01 -5.57 17.32
C ALA A 468 1.08 -6.54 16.58
N LEU A 469 0.68 -6.23 15.34
CA LEU A 469 -0.18 -7.08 14.52
C LEU A 469 0.60 -8.29 13.99
N GLN A 470 1.80 -8.06 13.48
CA GLN A 470 2.71 -9.12 13.03
C GLN A 470 3.07 -10.06 14.18
N SER A 471 3.40 -9.51 15.37
CA SER A 471 3.65 -10.29 16.58
C SER A 471 2.43 -11.11 17.01
N TRP A 472 1.22 -10.55 16.87
CA TRP A 472 -0.01 -11.28 17.15
C TRP A 472 -0.21 -12.40 16.14
N THR A 473 -0.02 -12.15 14.84
CA THR A 473 -0.19 -13.14 13.77
C THR A 473 0.75 -14.33 13.95
N VAL A 474 2.03 -14.07 14.27
CA VAL A 474 3.01 -15.12 14.58
C VAL A 474 2.58 -15.93 15.80
N GLY A 475 2.15 -15.25 16.87
CA GLY A 475 1.74 -15.91 18.09
C GLY A 475 0.46 -16.73 17.97
N ASP A 476 -0.48 -16.26 17.16
CA ASP A 476 -1.74 -16.97 16.91
C ASP A 476 -1.51 -18.28 16.13
N ARG A 477 -0.63 -18.25 15.11
CA ARG A 477 -0.22 -19.47 14.39
C ARG A 477 0.51 -20.44 15.29
N LEU A 478 1.49 -19.99 16.08
CA LEU A 478 2.21 -20.82 17.03
C LEU A 478 1.26 -21.47 18.04
N LEU A 479 0.30 -20.71 18.56
CA LEU A 479 -0.71 -21.22 19.47
C LEU A 479 -1.58 -22.29 18.81
N HIS A 480 -2.02 -22.02 17.58
CA HIS A 480 -2.85 -22.96 16.81
C HIS A 480 -2.14 -24.30 16.57
N ASP A 481 -0.86 -24.25 16.19
CA ASP A 481 -0.01 -25.43 15.99
C ASP A 481 0.14 -26.24 17.30
N MET A 482 0.40 -25.55 18.42
CA MET A 482 0.52 -26.20 19.74
C MET A 482 -0.80 -26.84 20.21
N LEU A 483 -1.93 -26.18 19.93
CA LEU A 483 -3.27 -26.73 20.28
C LEU A 483 -3.63 -27.96 19.44
N ARG A 484 -3.02 -28.15 18.28
CA ARG A 484 -3.08 -29.35 17.44
C ARG A 484 -2.07 -30.43 17.87
N GLY A 485 -1.29 -30.20 18.94
CA GLY A 485 -0.33 -31.16 19.49
C GLY A 485 1.08 -31.04 18.90
N MET A 486 1.39 -29.97 18.13
CA MET A 486 2.75 -29.77 17.64
C MET A 486 3.68 -29.39 18.79
N ASP A 487 4.89 -29.93 18.77
CA ASP A 487 5.97 -29.53 19.67
C ASP A 487 6.30 -28.03 19.48
N PRO A 488 6.42 -27.25 20.58
CA PRO A 488 6.71 -25.81 20.51
C PRO A 488 7.98 -25.42 19.73
N GLY A 489 9.00 -26.31 19.75
CA GLY A 489 10.23 -26.10 19.00
C GLY A 489 10.03 -26.31 17.49
N ARG A 490 9.19 -27.27 17.11
CA ARG A 490 8.83 -27.54 15.72
C ARG A 490 7.95 -26.41 15.17
N ALA A 491 6.95 -25.93 15.92
CA ALA A 491 6.13 -24.79 15.57
C ALA A 491 6.99 -23.53 15.33
N LEU A 492 7.93 -23.25 16.24
CA LEU A 492 8.90 -22.17 16.07
C LEU A 492 9.75 -22.34 14.80
N GLY A 493 10.14 -23.59 14.48
CA GLY A 493 10.87 -23.92 13.28
C GLY A 493 10.09 -23.65 11.98
N ALA A 494 8.78 -23.86 11.98
CA ALA A 494 7.89 -23.51 10.87
C ALA A 494 7.80 -21.99 10.70
N GLU A 495 7.55 -21.25 11.79
CA GLU A 495 7.51 -19.77 11.76
C GLU A 495 8.80 -19.14 11.27
N TRP A 496 9.95 -19.69 11.69
CA TRP A 496 11.25 -19.22 11.18
C TRP A 496 11.36 -19.35 9.67
N ARG A 497 10.81 -20.43 9.09
CA ARG A 497 10.82 -20.70 7.64
C ARG A 497 9.84 -19.87 6.83
N ARG A 498 8.95 -19.13 7.48
CA ARG A 498 8.05 -18.18 6.77
C ARG A 498 8.77 -16.94 6.24
N GLY A 499 9.87 -16.53 6.90
CA GLY A 499 10.62 -15.34 6.52
C GLY A 499 9.97 -14.03 6.93
N THR A 500 8.99 -14.04 7.82
CA THR A 500 8.32 -12.82 8.33
C THR A 500 9.03 -12.20 9.52
N LEU A 501 9.93 -12.94 10.15
CA LEU A 501 10.70 -12.52 11.32
C LEU A 501 11.98 -11.76 10.91
N PRO A 502 12.48 -10.82 11.74
CA PRO A 502 13.78 -10.22 11.53
C PRO A 502 14.89 -11.26 11.39
N PRO A 503 15.95 -10.99 10.59
CA PRO A 503 17.00 -11.96 10.38
C PRO A 503 17.88 -12.18 11.63
N GLY A 504 18.43 -13.37 11.75
CA GLY A 504 19.46 -13.71 12.72
C GLY A 504 18.97 -13.69 14.18
N GLN A 505 19.84 -13.29 15.08
CA GLN A 505 19.58 -13.31 16.52
C GLN A 505 18.44 -12.38 16.97
N LEU A 506 18.21 -11.30 16.25
CA LEU A 506 17.12 -10.36 16.56
C LEU A 506 15.77 -11.07 16.45
N GLY A 507 15.46 -11.64 15.29
CA GLY A 507 14.20 -12.35 15.07
C GLY A 507 14.06 -13.60 15.93
N TRP A 508 15.15 -14.34 16.11
CA TRP A 508 15.13 -15.55 16.94
C TRP A 508 14.76 -15.28 18.39
N ARG A 509 15.23 -14.17 18.93
CA ARG A 509 14.92 -13.74 20.30
C ARG A 509 13.46 -13.37 20.46
N VAL A 510 12.92 -12.59 19.51
CA VAL A 510 11.50 -12.19 19.50
C VAL A 510 10.61 -13.42 19.30
N ALA A 511 10.97 -14.30 18.37
CA ALA A 511 10.22 -15.51 18.08
C ALA A 511 10.14 -16.46 19.29
N LYS A 512 11.22 -16.59 20.06
CA LYS A 512 11.22 -17.35 21.32
C LYS A 512 10.27 -16.76 22.34
N GLU A 513 10.29 -15.45 22.53
CA GLU A 513 9.38 -14.78 23.48
C GLU A 513 7.91 -14.99 23.08
N ILE A 514 7.59 -14.88 21.79
CA ILE A 514 6.24 -15.11 21.27
C ILE A 514 5.84 -16.59 21.49
N ARG A 515 6.75 -17.54 21.19
CA ARG A 515 6.53 -18.97 21.41
C ARG A 515 6.26 -19.28 22.90
N ASP A 516 7.05 -18.72 23.79
CA ASP A 516 6.92 -18.96 25.22
C ASP A 516 5.55 -18.43 25.71
N ASN A 517 5.12 -17.26 25.25
CA ASN A 517 3.79 -16.75 25.53
C ASN A 517 2.69 -17.65 24.94
N ALA A 518 2.84 -18.16 23.73
CA ALA A 518 1.87 -19.09 23.12
C ALA A 518 1.80 -20.40 23.89
N ASN A 519 2.94 -20.94 24.32
CA ASN A 519 3.03 -22.16 25.12
C ASN A 519 2.35 -22.03 26.49
N GLU A 520 2.47 -20.88 27.15
CA GLU A 520 1.75 -20.59 28.40
C GLU A 520 0.23 -20.58 28.21
N VAL A 521 -0.25 -20.01 27.09
CA VAL A 521 -1.68 -20.02 26.76
C VAL A 521 -2.16 -21.44 26.44
N ALA A 522 -1.39 -22.19 25.62
CA ALA A 522 -1.69 -23.58 25.29
C ALA A 522 -1.72 -24.47 26.54
N SER A 523 -0.77 -24.30 27.45
CA SER A 523 -0.70 -25.03 28.74
C SER A 523 -1.90 -24.69 29.65
N ALA A 524 -2.31 -23.42 29.68
CA ALA A 524 -3.52 -23.04 30.42
C ALA A 524 -4.78 -23.67 29.79
N ALA A 525 -4.83 -23.76 28.47
CA ALA A 525 -5.93 -24.40 27.75
C ALA A 525 -6.01 -25.90 27.99
N GLY A 526 -4.87 -26.57 28.15
CA GLY A 526 -4.82 -28.02 28.44
C GLY A 526 -5.60 -28.44 29.68
N ARG A 527 -5.76 -27.53 30.66
CA ARG A 527 -6.55 -27.79 31.87
C ARG A 527 -8.06 -27.81 31.64
N TYR A 528 -8.54 -27.30 30.54
CA TYR A 528 -9.95 -27.22 30.17
C TYR A 528 -10.29 -28.11 28.96
N ARG A 529 -9.29 -28.63 28.26
CA ARG A 529 -9.45 -29.50 27.10
C ARG A 529 -9.19 -30.95 27.46
N HIS A 530 -10.00 -31.47 28.40
CA HIS A 530 -9.96 -32.88 28.79
C HIS A 530 -10.83 -33.72 27.84
N GLY A 531 -10.38 -34.93 27.53
CA GLY A 531 -11.14 -35.85 26.67
C GLY A 531 -11.18 -35.38 25.19
N ASP A 532 -12.03 -36.03 24.43
CA ASP A 532 -12.29 -35.71 23.04
C ASP A 532 -13.19 -34.47 22.95
N SER A 533 -12.99 -33.69 21.87
CA SER A 533 -13.84 -32.55 21.57
C SER A 533 -15.17 -33.01 21.00
N GLU A 534 -16.27 -32.64 21.64
CA GLU A 534 -17.62 -32.89 21.15
C GLU A 534 -18.17 -31.72 20.35
N ALA A 535 -19.08 -32.02 19.43
CA ALA A 535 -19.85 -31.04 18.67
C ALA A 535 -21.34 -31.26 18.92
N PHE A 536 -22.07 -30.20 19.21
CA PHE A 536 -23.50 -30.23 19.50
C PHE A 536 -24.26 -29.42 18.46
N ASP A 537 -25.21 -30.06 17.80
CA ASP A 537 -26.13 -29.34 16.93
C ASP A 537 -27.20 -28.64 17.78
N VAL A 538 -27.53 -27.44 17.41
CA VAL A 538 -28.54 -26.60 18.04
C VAL A 538 -29.63 -26.25 17.05
N ASP A 539 -30.86 -26.32 17.50
CA ASP A 539 -32.07 -26.01 16.76
C ASP A 539 -33.13 -25.49 17.74
N ILE A 540 -33.07 -24.18 17.99
CA ILE A 540 -33.78 -23.50 19.08
C ILE A 540 -34.95 -22.72 18.51
N ASP A 541 -36.14 -22.95 19.02
CA ASP A 541 -37.33 -22.15 18.71
C ASP A 541 -37.27 -20.80 19.46
N LEU A 542 -37.18 -19.71 18.72
CA LEU A 542 -37.17 -18.35 19.27
C LEU A 542 -38.55 -17.73 19.36
N GLY A 543 -39.59 -18.49 19.02
CA GLY A 543 -40.97 -18.03 18.92
C GLY A 543 -41.30 -17.45 17.53
N SER A 544 -42.59 -17.23 17.27
CA SER A 544 -43.08 -16.67 15.99
C SER A 544 -42.69 -17.47 14.74
N GLY A 545 -42.38 -18.76 14.88
CA GLY A 545 -41.95 -19.63 13.77
C GLY A 545 -40.52 -19.42 13.32
N ARG A 546 -39.71 -18.77 14.11
CA ARG A 546 -38.30 -18.45 13.81
C ARG A 546 -37.35 -19.34 14.65
N ARG A 547 -36.28 -19.80 14.03
CA ARG A 547 -35.32 -20.70 14.69
C ARG A 547 -33.90 -20.13 14.66
N LEU A 548 -33.10 -20.51 15.67
CA LEU A 548 -31.66 -20.35 15.69
C LEU A 548 -31.02 -21.73 15.48
N THR A 549 -30.29 -21.92 14.40
CA THR A 549 -29.74 -23.20 13.99
C THR A 549 -28.21 -23.13 13.85
N GLY A 550 -27.52 -24.25 14.10
CA GLY A 550 -26.06 -24.33 13.91
C GLY A 550 -25.44 -25.44 14.72
N THR A 551 -24.09 -25.38 14.82
CA THR A 551 -23.31 -26.37 15.58
C THR A 551 -22.34 -25.64 16.52
N VAL A 552 -22.30 -26.06 17.78
CA VAL A 552 -21.29 -25.61 18.75
C VAL A 552 -20.20 -26.67 18.83
N THR A 553 -18.99 -26.29 18.47
CA THR A 553 -17.81 -27.17 18.52
C THR A 553 -16.87 -26.76 19.65
N GLY A 554 -15.89 -27.61 19.96
CA GLY A 554 -14.89 -27.33 21.00
C GLY A 554 -15.44 -27.47 22.41
N VAL A 555 -16.42 -28.37 22.61
CA VAL A 555 -16.96 -28.71 23.91
C VAL A 555 -16.15 -29.87 24.47
N HIS A 556 -15.58 -29.69 25.64
CA HIS A 556 -14.85 -30.71 26.37
C HIS A 556 -15.55 -30.92 27.71
N ASP A 557 -16.05 -32.12 27.96
CA ASP A 557 -17.01 -32.44 29.02
C ASP A 557 -18.24 -31.51 28.94
N ASP A 558 -18.41 -30.56 29.84
CA ASP A 558 -19.47 -29.54 29.79
C ASP A 558 -18.92 -28.11 29.60
N ALA A 559 -17.67 -27.98 29.16
CA ALA A 559 -17.02 -26.68 28.94
C ALA A 559 -16.80 -26.38 27.45
N ILE A 560 -17.35 -25.28 26.97
CA ILE A 560 -16.99 -24.69 25.68
C ILE A 560 -15.63 -24.00 25.84
N VAL A 561 -14.59 -24.46 25.15
CA VAL A 561 -13.23 -23.95 25.31
C VAL A 561 -12.82 -23.09 24.10
N SER A 562 -12.64 -21.80 24.32
CA SER A 562 -12.17 -20.85 23.32
C SER A 562 -10.76 -20.38 23.69
N VAL A 563 -9.80 -20.53 22.78
CA VAL A 563 -8.40 -20.17 23.02
C VAL A 563 -7.95 -19.15 21.98
N THR A 564 -7.28 -18.07 22.40
CA THR A 564 -6.78 -17.02 21.50
C THR A 564 -5.43 -16.50 21.95
N TYR A 565 -4.58 -16.11 21.01
CA TYR A 565 -3.34 -15.42 21.33
C TYR A 565 -3.55 -13.95 21.72
N SER A 566 -4.77 -13.44 21.68
CA SER A 566 -5.11 -12.09 22.10
C SER A 566 -5.05 -11.92 23.62
N LYS A 567 -4.86 -10.67 24.07
CA LYS A 567 -5.23 -10.29 25.44
C LYS A 567 -6.74 -10.33 25.53
N LEU A 568 -7.29 -11.08 26.50
CA LEU A 568 -8.73 -11.23 26.62
C LEU A 568 -9.42 -9.88 26.81
N ASP A 569 -10.44 -9.66 26.01
CA ASP A 569 -11.32 -8.50 26.02
C ASP A 569 -12.78 -8.97 25.85
N GLY A 570 -13.76 -8.12 26.09
CA GLY A 570 -15.18 -8.45 26.04
C GLY A 570 -15.61 -9.24 24.81
N LYS A 571 -15.11 -8.87 23.62
CA LYS A 571 -15.44 -9.58 22.37
C LYS A 571 -15.09 -11.07 22.36
N HIS A 572 -14.01 -11.47 23.04
CA HIS A 572 -13.58 -12.88 23.11
C HIS A 572 -14.46 -13.68 24.05
N LEU A 573 -15.01 -13.04 25.08
CA LEU A 573 -15.99 -13.68 25.99
C LEU A 573 -17.35 -13.80 25.31
N LEU A 574 -17.74 -12.83 24.52
CA LEU A 574 -19.06 -12.76 23.89
C LEU A 574 -19.31 -13.94 22.93
N GLU A 575 -18.27 -14.37 22.20
CA GLU A 575 -18.36 -15.57 21.36
C GLU A 575 -18.68 -16.83 22.20
N GLY A 576 -17.93 -17.02 23.30
CA GLY A 576 -18.20 -18.12 24.25
C GLY A 576 -19.58 -18.00 24.89
N TRP A 577 -20.01 -16.78 25.22
CA TRP A 577 -21.31 -16.51 25.81
C TRP A 577 -22.47 -16.89 24.88
N ILE A 578 -22.44 -16.46 23.63
CA ILE A 578 -23.52 -16.78 22.65
C ILE A 578 -23.62 -18.29 22.44
N ARG A 579 -22.49 -18.99 22.34
CA ARG A 579 -22.48 -20.48 22.25
C ARG A 579 -22.98 -21.14 23.50
N LEU A 580 -22.62 -20.62 24.67
CA LEU A 580 -23.12 -21.12 25.96
C LEU A 580 -24.64 -20.98 26.09
N LEU A 581 -25.17 -19.81 25.68
CA LEU A 581 -26.62 -19.61 25.65
C LEU A 581 -27.31 -20.63 24.72
N ALA A 582 -26.74 -20.88 23.54
CA ALA A 582 -27.29 -21.83 22.58
C ALA A 582 -27.34 -23.26 23.17
N LEU A 583 -26.25 -23.73 23.80
CA LEU A 583 -26.25 -25.05 24.44
C LEU A 583 -27.18 -25.12 25.65
N SER A 584 -27.21 -24.07 26.47
CA SER A 584 -28.11 -24.02 27.64
C SER A 584 -29.59 -24.01 27.23
N ALA A 585 -29.93 -23.38 26.12
CA ALA A 585 -31.29 -23.40 25.58
C ALA A 585 -31.66 -24.76 24.97
N GLN A 586 -30.74 -25.39 24.24
CA GLN A 586 -30.96 -26.69 23.60
C GLN A 586 -31.04 -27.84 24.64
N HIS A 587 -30.25 -27.75 25.72
CA HIS A 587 -30.12 -28.80 26.73
C HIS A 587 -30.35 -28.27 28.15
N PRO A 588 -31.57 -27.88 28.52
CA PRO A 588 -31.85 -27.22 29.82
C PRO A 588 -31.52 -28.07 31.05
N GLY A 589 -31.34 -29.38 30.91
CA GLY A 589 -30.93 -30.29 31.97
C GLY A 589 -29.42 -30.45 32.19
N ARG A 590 -28.58 -29.79 31.35
CA ARG A 590 -27.10 -29.84 31.41
C ARG A 590 -26.52 -28.49 31.80
N HIS A 591 -25.52 -28.49 32.65
CA HIS A 591 -24.88 -27.27 33.13
C HIS A 591 -23.58 -27.01 32.35
N PHE A 592 -23.70 -26.34 31.23
CA PHE A 592 -22.54 -25.92 30.44
C PHE A 592 -21.84 -24.69 31.02
N THR A 593 -20.55 -24.56 30.74
CA THR A 593 -19.73 -23.39 31.02
C THR A 593 -18.99 -22.97 29.76
N ALA A 594 -18.52 -21.73 29.71
CA ALA A 594 -17.63 -21.28 28.63
C ALA A 594 -16.32 -20.73 29.20
N ALA A 595 -15.21 -21.38 28.87
CA ALA A 595 -13.86 -20.95 29.25
C ALA A 595 -13.16 -20.24 28.08
N SER A 596 -12.83 -18.98 28.29
CA SER A 596 -12.03 -18.19 27.34
C SER A 596 -10.61 -18.03 27.88
N ILE A 597 -9.63 -18.45 27.08
CA ILE A 597 -8.23 -18.51 27.47
C ILE A 597 -7.42 -17.63 26.53
N GLY A 598 -6.55 -16.77 27.08
CA GLY A 598 -5.74 -15.86 26.31
C GLY A 598 -4.52 -15.33 27.05
N ARG A 599 -3.79 -14.40 26.43
CA ARG A 599 -2.62 -13.78 27.07
C ARG A 599 -3.02 -12.85 28.22
N PRO A 600 -2.18 -12.72 29.25
CA PRO A 600 -2.38 -11.75 30.31
C PRO A 600 -2.11 -10.32 29.82
N ARG A 601 -2.68 -9.34 30.52
CA ARG A 601 -2.32 -7.94 30.31
C ARG A 601 -0.94 -7.62 30.89
N ARG A 602 -0.54 -8.30 31.98
CA ARG A 602 0.78 -8.21 32.66
C ARG A 602 1.19 -9.63 33.10
N GLY A 603 2.49 -9.93 33.03
CA GLY A 603 3.02 -11.25 33.35
C GLY A 603 2.99 -12.21 32.16
N THR A 604 3.32 -13.48 32.39
CA THR A 604 3.50 -14.49 31.36
C THR A 604 2.42 -15.61 31.37
N ARG A 605 1.80 -15.89 32.50
CA ARG A 605 0.84 -16.99 32.62
C ARG A 605 -0.45 -16.71 31.87
N GLY A 606 -0.97 -17.71 31.15
CA GLY A 606 -2.24 -17.63 30.46
C GLY A 606 -3.39 -17.27 31.43
N VAL A 607 -4.27 -16.38 30.98
CA VAL A 607 -5.45 -15.92 31.74
C VAL A 607 -6.66 -16.69 31.26
N VAL A 608 -7.43 -17.21 32.22
CA VAL A 608 -8.69 -17.89 31.97
C VAL A 608 -9.83 -17.05 32.56
N ARG A 609 -10.90 -16.91 31.78
CA ARG A 609 -12.16 -16.32 32.23
C ARG A 609 -13.26 -17.32 31.94
N VAL A 610 -14.09 -17.60 32.94
CA VAL A 610 -15.15 -18.62 32.87
C VAL A 610 -16.50 -17.94 33.00
N LEU A 611 -17.41 -18.27 32.09
CA LEU A 611 -18.82 -17.92 32.16
C LEU A 611 -19.60 -19.14 32.61
N GLY A 612 -20.46 -18.97 33.62
CA GLY A 612 -21.38 -19.98 34.10
C GLY A 612 -22.69 -19.98 33.33
N PRO A 613 -23.64 -20.87 33.73
CA PRO A 613 -24.98 -20.84 33.19
C PRO A 613 -25.61 -19.46 33.35
N PRO A 614 -26.45 -19.01 32.40
CA PRO A 614 -27.15 -17.73 32.49
C PRO A 614 -28.12 -17.71 33.68
N ASP A 615 -28.23 -16.56 34.34
CA ASP A 615 -29.18 -16.35 35.43
C ASP A 615 -30.64 -16.27 34.88
N ASN A 616 -30.80 -15.73 33.67
CA ASN A 616 -32.08 -15.66 32.96
C ASN A 616 -32.25 -16.85 32.01
N PRO A 617 -33.48 -17.19 31.60
CA PRO A 617 -33.71 -18.23 30.60
C PRO A 617 -32.91 -17.96 29.32
N ALA A 618 -32.07 -18.91 28.91
CA ALA A 618 -31.15 -18.72 27.76
C ALA A 618 -31.89 -18.35 26.47
N VAL A 619 -33.10 -18.86 26.26
CA VAL A 619 -33.93 -18.55 25.09
C VAL A 619 -34.33 -17.06 25.06
N GLU A 620 -34.64 -16.46 26.20
CA GLU A 620 -35.02 -15.03 26.28
C GLU A 620 -33.82 -14.13 25.91
N VAL A 621 -32.64 -14.46 26.45
CA VAL A 621 -31.39 -13.72 26.12
C VAL A 621 -31.04 -13.87 24.64
N LEU A 622 -31.16 -15.07 24.09
CA LEU A 622 -30.93 -15.31 22.66
C LEU A 622 -31.94 -14.55 21.78
N THR A 623 -33.22 -14.52 22.18
CA THR A 623 -34.26 -13.76 21.45
C THR A 623 -33.93 -12.26 21.43
N ASP A 624 -33.41 -11.71 22.54
CA ASP A 624 -32.99 -10.30 22.59
C ASP A 624 -31.74 -10.04 21.73
N LEU A 625 -30.76 -10.95 21.74
CA LEU A 625 -29.61 -10.87 20.87
C LEU A 625 -29.98 -10.94 19.37
N VAL A 626 -30.94 -11.81 19.01
CA VAL A 626 -31.44 -11.88 17.64
C VAL A 626 -32.22 -10.62 17.27
N ALA A 627 -32.97 -10.01 18.18
CA ALA A 627 -33.58 -8.70 17.94
C ALA A 627 -32.54 -7.58 17.72
N LEU A 628 -31.42 -7.60 18.45
CA LEU A 628 -30.28 -6.71 18.21
C LEU A 628 -29.62 -6.97 16.85
N TYR A 629 -29.44 -8.23 16.47
CA TYR A 629 -28.92 -8.63 15.16
C TYR A 629 -29.78 -8.08 14.01
N ASP A 630 -31.11 -8.23 14.10
CA ASP A 630 -32.05 -7.72 13.10
C ASP A 630 -32.03 -6.20 13.02
N ALA A 631 -32.01 -5.52 14.17
CA ALA A 631 -31.89 -4.08 14.23
C ALA A 631 -30.58 -3.61 13.59
N GLY A 632 -29.48 -4.32 13.84
CA GLY A 632 -28.15 -3.99 13.33
C GLY A 632 -27.95 -4.25 11.84
N ARG A 633 -28.83 -5.05 11.20
CA ARG A 633 -28.85 -5.18 9.74
C ARG A 633 -29.62 -4.04 9.05
N ARG A 634 -30.37 -3.25 9.81
CA ARG A 634 -31.19 -2.12 9.31
C ARG A 634 -30.52 -0.77 9.57
N GLU A 635 -29.70 -0.66 10.59
CA GLU A 635 -28.92 0.54 10.91
C GLU A 635 -27.63 0.17 11.67
N PRO A 636 -26.55 0.97 11.57
CA PRO A 636 -25.35 0.77 12.38
C PRO A 636 -25.70 0.98 13.86
N LEU A 637 -25.70 -0.10 14.66
CA LEU A 637 -26.00 -0.01 16.08
C LEU A 637 -24.91 0.79 16.82
N PRO A 638 -25.25 1.59 17.84
CA PRO A 638 -24.30 2.33 18.67
C PRO A 638 -23.54 1.39 19.62
N LEU A 639 -22.91 0.38 19.08
CA LEU A 639 -22.19 -0.70 19.78
C LEU A 639 -20.73 -0.84 19.28
N PRO A 640 -19.89 0.21 19.37
CA PRO A 640 -18.46 -0.01 19.19
C PRO A 640 -17.96 -0.92 20.33
N MET A 641 -17.26 -2.02 19.97
CA MET A 641 -17.06 -3.17 20.84
C MET A 641 -16.31 -2.87 22.12
N LYS A 642 -15.20 -2.11 22.04
CA LYS A 642 -14.41 -1.76 23.24
C LYS A 642 -15.10 -0.72 24.11
N THR A 643 -15.75 0.24 23.45
CA THR A 643 -16.45 1.34 24.12
C THR A 643 -17.68 0.86 24.84
N SER A 644 -18.53 0.04 24.20
CA SER A 644 -19.74 -0.52 24.78
C SER A 644 -19.47 -1.50 25.91
N TYR A 645 -18.42 -2.35 25.76
CA TYR A 645 -17.99 -3.20 26.85
C TYR A 645 -17.49 -2.40 28.07
N ALA A 646 -16.68 -1.36 27.84
CA ALA A 646 -16.19 -0.51 28.93
C ALA A 646 -17.32 0.23 29.66
N TRP A 647 -18.38 0.63 28.91
CA TRP A 647 -19.60 1.21 29.51
C TRP A 647 -20.23 0.22 30.50
N SER A 648 -20.60 -0.97 30.03
CA SER A 648 -21.31 -1.95 30.87
C SER A 648 -20.45 -2.51 32.01
N ALA A 649 -19.14 -2.67 31.79
CA ALA A 649 -18.22 -3.08 32.85
C ALA A 649 -18.13 -2.03 33.97
N ALA A 650 -18.15 -0.73 33.60
CA ALA A 650 -18.18 0.35 34.59
C ALA A 650 -19.52 0.41 35.35
N VAL A 651 -20.65 0.27 34.65
CA VAL A 651 -21.97 0.18 35.31
C VAL A 651 -22.01 -0.98 36.30
N TYR A 652 -21.55 -2.16 35.88
CA TYR A 652 -21.48 -3.35 36.71
C TYR A 652 -20.59 -3.19 37.96
N ALA A 653 -19.49 -2.45 37.82
CA ALA A 653 -18.58 -2.15 38.93
C ALA A 653 -19.01 -0.93 39.80
N GLY A 654 -20.07 -0.21 39.44
CA GLY A 654 -20.48 1.03 40.08
C GLY A 654 -19.61 2.25 39.79
N ASP A 655 -18.85 2.20 38.67
CA ASP A 655 -17.94 3.26 38.21
C ASP A 655 -18.61 4.20 37.19
N ASN A 656 -17.93 5.29 36.81
CA ASN A 656 -18.41 6.24 35.82
C ASN A 656 -18.32 5.68 34.39
N ALA A 657 -19.45 5.26 33.85
CA ALA A 657 -19.59 4.62 32.55
C ALA A 657 -19.17 5.55 31.38
N VAL A 658 -19.59 6.83 31.41
CA VAL A 658 -19.25 7.82 30.35
C VAL A 658 -17.74 8.02 30.26
N LYS A 659 -17.07 8.14 31.40
CA LYS A 659 -15.61 8.30 31.47
C LYS A 659 -14.88 7.05 30.96
N ALA A 660 -15.31 5.87 31.39
CA ALA A 660 -14.72 4.60 30.99
C ALA A 660 -14.86 4.34 29.46
N ALA A 661 -16.05 4.56 28.92
CA ALA A 661 -16.33 4.44 27.51
C ALA A 661 -15.61 5.50 26.67
N GLY A 662 -15.61 6.75 27.12
CA GLY A 662 -14.91 7.87 26.44
C GLY A 662 -13.41 7.64 26.28
N TYR A 663 -12.77 6.99 27.27
CA TYR A 663 -11.37 6.59 27.18
C TYR A 663 -11.11 5.54 26.08
N ARG A 664 -12.06 4.67 25.77
CA ARG A 664 -11.96 3.68 24.71
C ARG A 664 -12.35 4.22 23.33
N TRP A 665 -13.25 5.18 23.33
CA TRP A 665 -13.73 5.83 22.12
C TRP A 665 -12.67 6.73 21.49
N LYS A 666 -12.10 7.63 22.28
CA LYS A 666 -11.24 8.71 21.78
C LYS A 666 -9.82 8.25 21.45
N THR A 667 -9.38 8.53 20.23
CA THR A 667 -7.99 8.34 19.79
C THR A 667 -7.08 9.36 20.47
N THR A 668 -5.92 8.88 20.93
CA THR A 668 -4.84 9.68 21.51
C THR A 668 -3.53 9.40 20.78
N PRO A 669 -2.48 10.24 20.90
CA PRO A 669 -1.19 9.97 20.22
C PRO A 669 -0.58 8.60 20.54
N ASN A 670 -0.89 8.04 21.71
CA ASN A 670 -0.33 6.77 22.17
C ASN A 670 -1.27 5.57 22.01
N PHE A 671 -2.58 5.79 21.77
CA PHE A 671 -3.57 4.71 21.69
C PHE A 671 -4.64 5.05 20.64
N PRO A 672 -4.81 4.18 19.66
CA PRO A 672 -5.90 4.30 18.69
C PRO A 672 -7.24 3.98 19.39
N GLY A 673 -8.15 4.96 19.36
CA GLY A 673 -9.53 4.79 19.80
C GLY A 673 -10.41 4.14 18.73
N GLU A 674 -11.70 4.02 19.05
CA GLU A 674 -12.68 3.51 18.08
C GLU A 674 -13.26 4.62 17.20
N ASP A 675 -13.05 5.89 17.52
CA ASP A 675 -13.53 7.07 16.78
C ASP A 675 -12.92 7.22 15.37
N GLN A 676 -11.71 6.69 15.15
CA GLN A 676 -11.03 6.75 13.86
C GLN A 676 -11.11 5.44 13.06
N GLN A 677 -11.83 4.45 13.55
CA GLN A 677 -12.01 3.20 12.79
C GLN A 677 -12.82 3.47 11.52
N PRO A 678 -12.35 3.03 10.32
CA PRO A 678 -13.01 3.34 9.05
C PRO A 678 -14.50 2.99 9.02
N ALA A 679 -14.89 1.87 9.63
CA ALA A 679 -16.28 1.45 9.73
C ALA A 679 -17.12 2.44 10.55
N HIS A 680 -16.63 2.91 11.69
CA HIS A 680 -17.35 3.84 12.56
C HIS A 680 -17.44 5.22 11.93
N VAL A 681 -16.35 5.72 11.36
CA VAL A 681 -16.34 7.02 10.65
C VAL A 681 -17.31 6.99 9.46
N LYS A 682 -17.30 5.91 8.68
CA LYS A 682 -18.23 5.75 7.55
C LYS A 682 -19.68 5.65 8.02
N ALA A 683 -19.96 4.86 9.07
CA ALA A 683 -21.31 4.62 9.56
C ALA A 683 -21.96 5.88 10.14
N TRP A 684 -21.21 6.64 10.95
CA TRP A 684 -21.81 7.68 11.82
C TRP A 684 -21.31 9.10 11.54
N GLY A 685 -20.28 9.29 10.70
CA GLY A 685 -19.69 10.62 10.43
C GLY A 685 -18.80 11.12 11.56
N ASP A 686 -18.56 12.45 11.59
CA ASP A 686 -17.53 13.06 12.43
C ASP A 686 -17.91 13.27 13.91
N ASP A 687 -19.20 13.39 14.25
CA ASP A 687 -19.67 13.70 15.62
C ASP A 687 -20.47 12.55 16.26
N ALA A 688 -20.00 11.32 16.01
CA ALA A 688 -20.68 10.11 16.46
C ALA A 688 -20.86 10.04 18.00
N TRP A 689 -19.90 10.58 18.78
CA TRP A 689 -19.95 10.51 20.23
C TRP A 689 -21.20 11.17 20.80
N GLN A 690 -21.50 12.40 20.39
CA GLN A 690 -22.64 13.15 20.90
C GLN A 690 -23.95 12.79 20.19
N GLN A 691 -23.90 12.69 18.87
CA GLN A 691 -25.11 12.56 18.06
C GLN A 691 -25.66 11.12 17.96
N VAL A 692 -24.81 10.12 18.17
CA VAL A 692 -25.19 8.71 18.01
C VAL A 692 -25.07 7.96 19.33
N LEU A 693 -23.89 8.02 19.98
CA LEU A 693 -23.59 7.19 21.16
C LEU A 693 -24.27 7.74 22.41
N LEU A 694 -24.13 9.02 22.70
CA LEU A 694 -24.74 9.68 23.85
C LEU A 694 -26.14 10.26 23.59
N ALA A 695 -26.69 10.09 22.38
CA ALA A 695 -28.06 10.47 22.08
C ALA A 695 -29.07 9.72 23.01
N PRO A 696 -30.21 10.33 23.35
CA PRO A 696 -31.22 9.65 24.12
C PRO A 696 -31.77 8.43 23.35
N PRO A 697 -32.12 7.34 24.06
CA PRO A 697 -32.69 6.15 23.43
C PRO A 697 -33.97 6.45 22.71
N ARG A 698 -34.21 5.80 21.59
CA ARG A 698 -35.49 5.85 20.89
C ARG A 698 -36.51 4.95 21.59
N PRO A 699 -37.83 5.15 21.36
CA PRO A 699 -38.85 4.28 21.90
C PRO A 699 -38.58 2.81 21.58
N GLY A 700 -38.55 1.96 22.62
CA GLY A 700 -38.30 0.53 22.50
C GLY A 700 -36.81 0.12 22.47
N GLU A 701 -35.86 1.05 22.51
CA GLU A 701 -34.43 0.72 22.56
C GLU A 701 -33.90 0.45 23.99
N ALA A 702 -34.41 1.17 24.98
CA ALA A 702 -33.83 1.15 26.31
C ALA A 702 -34.54 0.21 27.28
N PRO A 703 -33.83 -0.61 28.08
CA PRO A 703 -34.28 -1.06 29.36
C PRO A 703 -34.41 0.11 30.34
N ALA A 704 -35.25 -0.01 31.35
CA ALA A 704 -35.44 1.02 32.34
C ALA A 704 -34.12 1.44 33.02
N GLY A 705 -33.79 2.75 33.01
CA GLY A 705 -32.66 3.31 33.70
C GLY A 705 -31.46 3.71 32.83
N GLU A 706 -31.48 3.51 31.53
CA GLU A 706 -30.44 3.95 30.61
C GLU A 706 -30.83 5.22 29.83
N ASP A 707 -30.02 6.26 29.95
CA ASP A 707 -30.31 7.59 29.40
C ASP A 707 -29.63 7.82 28.01
N THR A 708 -28.81 6.87 27.55
CA THR A 708 -28.06 6.99 26.28
C THR A 708 -28.27 5.78 25.38
N ARG A 709 -28.21 5.96 24.06
CA ARG A 709 -28.30 4.84 23.13
C ARG A 709 -27.16 3.83 23.34
N LEU A 710 -25.92 4.32 23.58
CA LEU A 710 -24.80 3.46 23.90
C LEU A 710 -25.08 2.61 25.13
N GLY A 711 -25.55 3.22 26.22
CA GLY A 711 -25.87 2.52 27.46
C GLY A 711 -26.98 1.50 27.27
N ALA A 712 -28.07 1.87 26.58
CA ALA A 712 -29.22 1.01 26.31
C ALA A 712 -28.81 -0.28 25.55
N PHE A 713 -28.05 -0.15 24.49
CA PHE A 713 -27.57 -1.28 23.69
C PHE A 713 -26.47 -2.07 24.40
N ALA A 714 -25.56 -1.39 25.10
CA ALA A 714 -24.50 -2.03 25.86
C ALA A 714 -25.04 -2.86 27.02
N ALA A 715 -26.05 -2.37 27.74
CA ALA A 715 -26.68 -3.10 28.82
C ALA A 715 -27.31 -4.42 28.33
N ARG A 716 -28.06 -4.38 27.21
CA ARG A 716 -28.66 -5.58 26.61
C ARG A 716 -27.62 -6.60 26.17
N LEU A 717 -26.53 -6.15 25.59
CA LEU A 717 -25.47 -7.06 25.06
C LEU A 717 -24.58 -7.64 26.17
N TRP A 718 -24.14 -6.78 27.10
CA TRP A 718 -23.03 -7.15 27.98
C TRP A 718 -23.42 -7.51 29.42
N LEU A 719 -24.48 -6.90 30.00
CA LEU A 719 -24.81 -7.15 31.41
C LEU A 719 -25.14 -8.60 31.69
N PRO A 720 -25.96 -9.33 30.86
CA PRO A 720 -26.22 -10.73 31.10
C PRO A 720 -24.97 -11.62 31.11
N MET A 721 -23.97 -11.27 30.27
CA MET A 721 -22.69 -11.96 30.24
C MET A 721 -21.81 -11.62 31.47
N LEU A 722 -21.80 -10.37 31.90
CA LEU A 722 -20.99 -9.92 33.05
C LEU A 722 -21.50 -10.52 34.38
N THR A 723 -22.81 -10.67 34.51
CA THR A 723 -23.41 -11.34 35.70
C THR A 723 -23.10 -12.85 35.74
N ALA A 724 -22.98 -13.49 34.59
CA ALA A 724 -22.62 -14.89 34.47
C ALA A 724 -21.12 -15.18 34.65
N GLU A 725 -20.26 -14.14 34.70
CA GLU A 725 -18.81 -14.31 34.87
C GLU A 725 -18.47 -14.84 36.29
N ARG A 726 -17.67 -15.89 36.33
CA ARG A 726 -17.18 -16.53 37.55
C ARG A 726 -15.67 -16.39 37.65
N ARG A 727 -15.14 -16.37 38.88
CA ARG A 727 -13.70 -16.47 39.08
C ARG A 727 -13.24 -17.85 38.63
N ALA A 728 -12.20 -17.92 37.82
CA ALA A 728 -11.50 -19.17 37.58
C ALA A 728 -10.76 -19.56 38.86
N ASP A 729 -11.01 -20.76 39.35
CA ASP A 729 -10.33 -21.34 40.51
C ASP A 729 -8.84 -21.68 40.20
#